data_cdec018e607d5b99b454a0f9df1b2b4d
#
_entry.id   cdec018e607d5b99b454a0f9df1b2b4d
#
_cell.length_a   1.000
_cell.length_b   1.000
_cell.length_c   1.000
_cell.angle_alpha   90.00
_cell.angle_beta   90.00
_cell.angle_gamma   90.00
#
_symmetry.space_group_name_H-M   'P 1'
#
loop_
_entity.id
_entity.type
_entity.pdbx_description
1 polymer ?
#
loop_
_entity_poly.entity_id
_entity_poly.type
_entity_poly.pdbx_seq_one_letter_code
_entity_poly.pdbx_strand_id
1 'polypeptide(L)'
;MAQRGAARIGVICATLLLLMVGMLGTPASAGTAETKGGVVLVGVPGLRWSDLDERDTPNLWRLTREGSAGALSVRTTRVNTCPADGWLTVSAGQRARFAHGECALAPAPNVVGASASVPGWGEIVGDNAATSYKARTGLLGDTVRRAGGCTMAVGAGAVLGAADANGRVDVYAPSVARVPAGGWSRCPLIAVEIDDVHRAHIRAGVDADGAPISPSRRDRAAAAAAADRQLGQVLQALPQGATLLVAGLSDTGGVPHLHVALAEGAGYGPAYLTSNATRQPGLVTLTDVTATALHALGLARPEEAVGSVWEAEPTDATAAAKAHDLDDEDVAAQAIRRVQPAFFIVLFGGQLVLYGLATVALRRRWGGFGTRWDRRRILGATRLIALVGAAAPVASFLANLLPWWRSEHPLPALIAGVTLWIAVVTGLALAGPWRRSLVGAGLVIAAVTALVLGLDVICGSRLQLNALMGYTALVAGRFYGFGNQAFALFAVAALLTAAWLAERPLETGRRRAAVAVVAAVAVAAVAVDGWPGWGSDFGGVIAMVPAFAVLGLLIAGRRVSAARIAVFCAAGAVLVLGIAFADSLRADPSHLGRFWDDLVGGQAWDVIARKAGAMLRSLGYWPFTVAAVAALCFLYFVLAQPLQWRAALLERAYHRGPSLRPALLSALTLAIAGMLVNDSGVVIPAIAFSLAIPLTLAASVRALELDEAEQTGAPSPPPRSADRSAATG
;
A
#
# COMPACT_ATOMS: atom_id res chain seq x y z
N MET A 1 31.14 14.15 -31.13
CA MET A 1 31.06 13.17 -30.00
C MET A 1 29.72 13.12 -29.32
N ALA A 2 28.92 14.18 -29.28
CA ALA A 2 27.58 14.21 -28.64
C ALA A 2 26.54 13.31 -29.33
N GLN A 3 26.53 13.25 -30.67
CA GLN A 3 25.56 12.43 -31.42
C GLN A 3 25.76 10.90 -31.25
N ARG A 4 27.00 10.43 -31.05
CA ARG A 4 27.26 9.00 -30.78
C ARG A 4 26.85 8.57 -29.35
N GLY A 5 26.76 9.51 -28.38
CA GLY A 5 26.26 9.26 -27.03
C GLY A 5 24.75 9.09 -26.99
N ALA A 6 24.02 9.97 -27.71
CA ALA A 6 22.57 9.91 -27.79
C ALA A 6 22.05 8.65 -28.50
N ALA A 7 22.75 8.24 -29.59
CA ALA A 7 22.39 7.00 -30.29
C ALA A 7 22.59 5.74 -29.43
N ARG A 8 23.63 5.69 -28.58
CA ARG A 8 23.87 4.55 -27.69
C ARG A 8 22.84 4.49 -26.53
N ILE A 9 22.40 5.62 -26.02
CA ILE A 9 21.33 5.69 -25.00
C ILE A 9 20.00 5.25 -25.64
N GLY A 10 19.69 5.68 -26.85
CA GLY A 10 18.49 5.25 -27.58
C GLY A 10 18.47 3.75 -27.85
N VAL A 11 19.61 3.15 -28.20
CA VAL A 11 19.73 1.68 -28.42
C VAL A 11 19.53 0.92 -27.10
N ILE A 12 20.11 1.38 -25.99
CA ILE A 12 19.93 0.74 -24.68
C ILE A 12 18.47 0.83 -24.22
N CYS A 13 17.82 1.98 -24.39
CA CYS A 13 16.40 2.13 -24.07
C CYS A 13 15.51 1.27 -24.97
N ALA A 14 15.80 1.18 -26.27
CA ALA A 14 15.06 0.33 -27.20
C ALA A 14 15.26 -1.17 -26.90
N THR A 15 16.47 -1.59 -26.54
CA THR A 15 16.76 -2.98 -26.18
C THR A 15 16.09 -3.38 -24.86
N LEU A 16 16.04 -2.47 -23.88
CA LEU A 16 15.31 -2.68 -22.62
C LEU A 16 13.79 -2.73 -22.86
N LEU A 17 13.27 -1.90 -23.76
CA LEU A 17 11.85 -1.92 -24.14
C LEU A 17 11.48 -3.24 -24.83
N LEU A 18 12.33 -3.74 -25.74
CA LEU A 18 12.13 -5.02 -26.44
C LEU A 18 12.25 -6.22 -25.49
N LEU A 19 13.16 -6.19 -24.52
CA LEU A 19 13.26 -7.21 -23.47
C LEU A 19 12.04 -7.18 -22.53
N MET A 20 11.51 -6.00 -22.21
CA MET A 20 10.29 -5.85 -21.41
C MET A 20 9.05 -6.36 -22.16
N VAL A 21 8.91 -6.07 -23.45
CA VAL A 21 7.80 -6.57 -24.28
C VAL A 21 7.87 -8.09 -24.46
N GLY A 22 9.08 -8.67 -24.58
CA GLY A 22 9.26 -10.12 -24.70
C GLY A 22 8.95 -10.93 -23.44
N MET A 23 8.91 -10.28 -22.26
CA MET A 23 8.53 -10.90 -20.97
C MET A 23 7.05 -10.72 -20.59
N LEU A 24 6.26 -10.05 -21.41
CA LEU A 24 4.80 -10.04 -21.29
C LEU A 24 4.31 -11.44 -21.65
N GLY A 25 4.11 -12.27 -20.64
CA GLY A 25 3.65 -13.65 -20.80
C GLY A 25 2.40 -13.74 -21.67
N THR A 26 2.30 -14.83 -22.43
CA THR A 26 1.10 -15.18 -23.22
C THR A 26 -0.15 -15.08 -22.35
N PRO A 27 -1.25 -14.51 -22.87
CA PRO A 27 -2.50 -14.48 -22.13
C PRO A 27 -2.90 -15.93 -21.79
N ALA A 28 -3.13 -16.18 -20.51
CA ALA A 28 -3.82 -17.39 -20.09
C ALA A 28 -5.14 -17.42 -20.82
N SER A 29 -5.41 -18.48 -21.58
CA SER A 29 -6.70 -18.69 -22.23
C SER A 29 -7.79 -18.61 -21.17
N ALA A 30 -8.67 -17.63 -21.28
CA ALA A 30 -9.90 -17.60 -20.53
C ALA A 30 -10.66 -18.88 -20.88
N GLY A 31 -10.77 -19.80 -19.92
CA GLY A 31 -11.59 -20.98 -20.03
C GLY A 31 -13.01 -20.54 -20.33
N THR A 32 -13.61 -21.16 -21.33
CA THR A 32 -15.02 -20.97 -21.69
C THR A 32 -15.90 -21.18 -20.47
N ALA A 33 -16.54 -20.10 -20.00
CA ALA A 33 -17.53 -20.18 -18.95
C ALA A 33 -18.71 -21.01 -19.41
N GLU A 34 -18.78 -22.24 -18.96
CA GLU A 34 -19.99 -23.04 -19.05
C GLU A 34 -20.91 -22.69 -17.87
N THR A 35 -22.18 -22.52 -18.25
CA THR A 35 -23.42 -22.49 -17.48
C THR A 35 -23.81 -21.19 -16.81
N LYS A 36 -24.80 -20.58 -17.40
CA LYS A 36 -25.65 -19.48 -16.94
C LYS A 36 -26.52 -19.91 -15.74
N GLY A 37 -25.93 -20.08 -14.59
CA GLY A 37 -26.63 -20.10 -13.31
C GLY A 37 -26.96 -18.67 -12.89
N GLY A 38 -28.05 -18.49 -12.13
CA GLY A 38 -28.32 -17.20 -11.49
C GLY A 38 -27.27 -16.87 -10.43
N VAL A 39 -27.28 -15.62 -9.93
CA VAL A 39 -26.45 -15.17 -8.79
C VAL A 39 -27.34 -14.83 -7.62
N VAL A 40 -27.03 -15.37 -6.45
CA VAL A 40 -27.63 -15.01 -5.18
C VAL A 40 -26.56 -14.29 -4.35
N LEU A 41 -26.73 -12.99 -4.17
CA LEU A 41 -25.85 -12.15 -3.36
C LEU A 41 -26.48 -11.91 -1.99
N VAL A 42 -25.89 -12.45 -0.94
CA VAL A 42 -26.31 -12.28 0.44
C VAL A 42 -25.43 -11.25 1.15
N GLY A 43 -26.00 -10.12 1.47
CA GLY A 43 -25.33 -9.09 2.28
C GLY A 43 -25.69 -9.25 3.76
N VAL A 44 -24.68 -9.39 4.60
CA VAL A 44 -24.84 -9.47 6.08
C VAL A 44 -24.05 -8.32 6.71
N PRO A 45 -24.65 -7.10 6.79
CA PRO A 45 -23.94 -5.93 7.29
C PRO A 45 -23.32 -6.15 8.67
N GLY A 46 -22.00 -5.94 8.77
CA GLY A 46 -21.26 -6.05 10.04
C GLY A 46 -20.75 -7.44 10.40
N LEU A 47 -20.96 -8.47 9.56
CA LEU A 47 -20.47 -9.82 9.83
C LEU A 47 -18.94 -9.89 9.71
N ARG A 48 -18.27 -10.38 10.76
CA ARG A 48 -16.82 -10.51 10.87
C ARG A 48 -16.40 -11.97 11.00
N TRP A 49 -15.16 -12.28 10.76
CA TRP A 49 -14.61 -13.63 10.93
C TRP A 49 -14.67 -14.11 12.38
N SER A 50 -14.49 -13.20 13.35
CA SER A 50 -14.66 -13.47 14.78
C SER A 50 -16.11 -13.82 15.22
N ASP A 51 -17.10 -13.69 14.35
CA ASP A 51 -18.48 -14.07 14.62
C ASP A 51 -18.79 -15.53 14.22
N LEU A 52 -17.89 -16.18 13.48
CA LEU A 52 -18.10 -17.53 12.95
C LEU A 52 -17.65 -18.58 13.97
N ASP A 53 -18.54 -19.49 14.26
CA ASP A 53 -18.30 -20.66 15.13
C ASP A 53 -19.00 -21.90 14.56
N GLU A 54 -18.36 -23.07 14.69
CA GLU A 54 -18.89 -24.32 14.13
C GLU A 54 -20.26 -24.71 14.68
N ARG A 55 -20.56 -24.34 15.94
CA ARG A 55 -21.81 -24.68 16.63
C ARG A 55 -22.89 -23.63 16.43
N ASP A 56 -22.51 -22.36 16.53
CA ASP A 56 -23.44 -21.24 16.53
C ASP A 56 -23.77 -20.73 15.12
N THR A 57 -22.86 -20.91 14.14
CA THR A 57 -23.01 -20.48 12.75
C THR A 57 -22.67 -21.60 11.76
N PRO A 58 -23.38 -22.77 11.83
CA PRO A 58 -23.02 -23.98 11.07
C PRO A 58 -23.12 -23.82 9.55
N ASN A 59 -24.00 -22.97 9.02
CA ASN A 59 -24.15 -22.72 7.58
C ASN A 59 -22.97 -21.90 7.05
N LEU A 60 -22.58 -20.82 7.73
CA LEU A 60 -21.38 -20.04 7.41
C LEU A 60 -20.12 -20.90 7.54
N TRP A 61 -20.05 -21.76 8.55
CA TRP A 61 -18.92 -22.68 8.75
C TRP A 61 -18.82 -23.71 7.63
N ARG A 62 -19.94 -24.26 7.16
CA ARG A 62 -19.99 -25.14 5.99
C ARG A 62 -19.45 -24.42 4.75
N LEU A 63 -19.93 -23.21 4.46
CA LEU A 63 -19.46 -22.39 3.35
C LEU A 63 -17.96 -22.09 3.45
N THR A 64 -17.45 -21.84 4.66
CA THR A 64 -16.01 -21.64 4.89
C THR A 64 -15.21 -22.91 4.58
N ARG A 65 -15.76 -24.09 4.87
CA ARG A 65 -15.10 -25.38 4.62
C ARG A 65 -15.13 -25.75 3.14
N GLU A 66 -16.29 -25.65 2.49
CA GLU A 66 -16.56 -26.20 1.18
C GLU A 66 -16.39 -25.19 0.04
N GLY A 67 -16.55 -23.91 0.34
CA GLY A 67 -16.42 -22.81 -0.60
C GLY A 67 -15.09 -22.05 -0.46
N SER A 68 -15.04 -20.93 -1.19
CA SER A 68 -13.91 -20.00 -1.14
C SER A 68 -14.17 -18.87 -0.14
N ALA A 69 -13.15 -18.52 0.65
CA ALA A 69 -13.25 -17.61 1.79
C ALA A 69 -12.23 -16.46 1.72
N GLY A 70 -12.62 -15.26 2.15
CA GLY A 70 -11.73 -14.09 2.19
C GLY A 70 -12.15 -13.04 3.21
N ALA A 71 -11.22 -12.18 3.59
CA ALA A 71 -11.47 -10.97 4.33
C ALA A 71 -11.87 -9.86 3.35
N LEU A 72 -13.02 -9.24 3.59
CA LEU A 72 -13.60 -8.20 2.73
C LEU A 72 -13.26 -6.81 3.24
N SER A 73 -12.51 -6.05 2.45
CA SER A 73 -12.33 -4.62 2.69
C SER A 73 -13.54 -3.85 2.16
N VAL A 74 -14.32 -3.27 3.09
CA VAL A 74 -15.61 -2.62 2.77
C VAL A 74 -15.51 -1.10 2.59
N ARG A 75 -14.32 -0.57 2.37
CA ARG A 75 -14.10 0.87 2.24
C ARG A 75 -14.92 1.51 1.13
N THR A 76 -15.74 2.49 1.49
CA THR A 76 -16.51 3.34 0.56
C THR A 76 -15.92 4.76 0.48
N THR A 77 -16.72 5.77 0.22
CA THR A 77 -16.29 7.18 0.24
C THR A 77 -16.01 7.66 1.67
N ARG A 78 -16.54 6.98 2.69
CA ARG A 78 -16.38 7.31 4.11
C ARG A 78 -15.32 6.44 4.77
N VAL A 79 -14.85 6.88 5.94
CA VAL A 79 -13.89 6.09 6.74
C VAL A 79 -14.57 4.85 7.28
N ASN A 80 -15.78 4.99 7.82
CA ASN A 80 -16.64 3.90 8.28
C ASN A 80 -17.76 3.73 7.25
N THR A 81 -17.97 2.51 6.80
CA THR A 81 -18.98 2.18 5.78
C THR A 81 -20.29 1.81 6.47
N CYS A 82 -21.34 2.57 6.25
CA CYS A 82 -22.68 2.20 6.67
C CYS A 82 -23.32 1.15 5.74
N PRO A 83 -24.31 0.37 6.19
CA PRO A 83 -24.96 -0.65 5.35
C PRO A 83 -25.49 -0.14 4.01
N ALA A 84 -26.15 1.03 4.00
CA ALA A 84 -26.63 1.64 2.77
C ALA A 84 -25.46 2.06 1.84
N ASP A 85 -24.32 2.54 2.38
CA ASP A 85 -23.12 2.82 1.59
C ASP A 85 -22.57 1.55 0.95
N GLY A 86 -22.57 0.44 1.72
CA GLY A 86 -22.13 -0.87 1.23
C GLY A 86 -22.97 -1.35 0.06
N TRP A 87 -24.29 -1.36 0.20
CA TRP A 87 -25.20 -1.75 -0.86
C TRP A 87 -25.10 -0.84 -2.09
N LEU A 88 -24.97 0.48 -1.93
CA LEU A 88 -24.78 1.40 -3.06
C LEU A 88 -23.44 1.20 -3.75
N THR A 89 -22.40 0.81 -3.01
CA THR A 89 -21.09 0.47 -3.59
C THR A 89 -21.19 -0.80 -4.44
N VAL A 90 -21.93 -1.82 -3.99
CA VAL A 90 -22.26 -3.00 -4.79
C VAL A 90 -23.09 -2.63 -6.02
N SER A 91 -24.10 -1.78 -5.86
CA SER A 91 -24.93 -1.29 -6.96
C SER A 91 -24.12 -0.59 -8.06
N ALA A 92 -23.11 0.18 -7.69
CA ALA A 92 -22.30 0.98 -8.60
C ALA A 92 -21.04 0.27 -9.11
N GLY A 93 -20.55 -0.78 -8.42
CA GLY A 93 -19.20 -1.33 -8.66
C GLY A 93 -18.09 -0.31 -8.43
N GLN A 94 -18.38 0.77 -7.71
CA GLN A 94 -17.50 1.88 -7.39
C GLN A 94 -17.87 2.42 -5.99
N ARG A 95 -16.90 3.02 -5.29
CA ARG A 95 -17.14 3.61 -3.96
C ARG A 95 -18.27 4.63 -3.99
N ALA A 96 -19.36 4.28 -3.33
CA ALA A 96 -20.56 5.10 -3.23
C ALA A 96 -20.92 5.40 -1.77
N ARG A 97 -21.90 6.26 -1.58
CA ARG A 97 -22.43 6.60 -0.24
C ARG A 97 -23.91 6.90 -0.28
N PHE A 98 -24.54 6.74 0.86
CA PHE A 98 -25.88 7.26 1.12
C PHE A 98 -25.76 8.63 1.81
N ALA A 99 -26.38 9.69 1.24
CA ALA A 99 -26.10 11.06 1.64
C ALA A 99 -26.43 11.38 3.09
N HIS A 100 -27.48 10.80 3.63
CA HIS A 100 -27.98 11.04 4.98
C HIS A 100 -27.34 10.06 5.99
N GLY A 101 -26.24 10.36 6.42
CA GLY A 101 -25.06 10.03 7.17
C GLY A 101 -25.08 9.13 8.38
N GLU A 102 -26.13 8.77 9.03
CA GLU A 102 -26.08 7.83 10.14
C GLU A 102 -26.20 6.40 9.64
N CYS A 103 -25.49 5.45 10.30
CA CYS A 103 -25.60 4.03 9.97
C CYS A 103 -26.95 3.45 10.46
N ALA A 104 -28.04 4.03 10.01
CA ALA A 104 -29.41 3.58 10.26
C ALA A 104 -29.80 2.39 9.37
N LEU A 105 -30.97 1.82 9.59
CA LEU A 105 -31.57 0.86 8.66
C LEU A 105 -31.80 1.52 7.31
N ALA A 106 -31.70 0.73 6.24
CA ALA A 106 -32.04 1.19 4.91
C ALA A 106 -33.48 1.74 4.85
N PRO A 107 -33.74 2.79 4.03
CA PRO A 107 -35.09 3.34 3.92
C PRO A 107 -36.07 2.28 3.39
N ALA A 108 -37.28 2.27 3.96
CA ALA A 108 -38.32 1.35 3.47
C ALA A 108 -38.65 1.66 2.00
N PRO A 109 -38.61 0.66 1.11
CA PRO A 109 -38.86 0.88 -0.30
C PRO A 109 -40.36 1.14 -0.57
N ASN A 110 -40.64 1.89 -1.64
CA ASN A 110 -42.00 2.05 -2.16
C ASN A 110 -42.38 0.79 -2.96
N VAL A 111 -43.36 0.02 -2.47
CA VAL A 111 -43.75 -1.25 -3.08
C VAL A 111 -45.00 -1.04 -3.95
N VAL A 112 -44.92 -1.50 -5.21
CA VAL A 112 -46.06 -1.47 -6.18
C VAL A 112 -46.19 -2.83 -6.83
N GLY A 113 -47.21 -3.59 -6.46
CA GLY A 113 -47.37 -4.95 -6.90
C GLY A 113 -46.23 -5.87 -6.45
N ALA A 114 -45.54 -6.49 -7.40
CA ALA A 114 -44.35 -7.32 -7.12
C ALA A 114 -43.05 -6.51 -7.10
N SER A 115 -43.04 -5.28 -7.59
CA SER A 115 -41.86 -4.43 -7.73
C SER A 115 -41.68 -3.48 -6.54
N ALA A 116 -40.45 -2.99 -6.37
CA ALA A 116 -40.17 -1.95 -5.41
C ALA A 116 -39.23 -0.88 -5.98
N SER A 117 -39.25 0.31 -5.36
CA SER A 117 -38.35 1.39 -5.72
C SER A 117 -37.77 2.09 -4.50
N VAL A 118 -36.56 2.62 -4.63
CA VAL A 118 -35.85 3.36 -3.58
C VAL A 118 -36.44 4.78 -3.50
N PRO A 119 -36.91 5.23 -2.33
CA PRO A 119 -37.34 6.61 -2.15
C PRO A 119 -36.14 7.55 -2.26
N GLY A 120 -36.32 8.73 -2.88
CA GLY A 120 -35.24 9.75 -3.04
C GLY A 120 -34.10 9.34 -3.96
N TRP A 121 -34.30 8.38 -4.88
CA TRP A 121 -33.23 7.86 -5.77
C TRP A 121 -32.48 8.94 -6.52
N GLY A 122 -33.18 9.98 -7.02
CA GLY A 122 -32.56 11.07 -7.75
C GLY A 122 -31.52 11.84 -6.93
N GLU A 123 -31.76 12.01 -5.62
CA GLU A 123 -30.82 12.66 -4.70
C GLU A 123 -29.58 11.78 -4.49
N ILE A 124 -29.77 10.44 -4.33
CA ILE A 124 -28.68 9.48 -4.20
C ILE A 124 -27.77 9.50 -5.44
N VAL A 125 -28.35 9.52 -6.64
CA VAL A 125 -27.63 9.61 -7.91
C VAL A 125 -26.86 10.92 -7.97
N GLY A 126 -27.51 12.07 -7.68
CA GLY A 126 -26.87 13.40 -7.71
C GLY A 126 -25.72 13.53 -6.71
N ASP A 127 -25.89 13.04 -5.48
CA ASP A 127 -24.85 13.08 -4.44
C ASP A 127 -23.62 12.25 -4.84
N ASN A 128 -23.82 11.03 -5.39
CA ASN A 128 -22.73 10.17 -5.81
C ASN A 128 -22.00 10.69 -7.05
N ALA A 129 -22.71 11.28 -8.00
CA ALA A 129 -22.11 11.95 -9.16
C ALA A 129 -21.24 13.14 -8.77
N ALA A 130 -21.56 13.83 -7.66
CA ALA A 130 -20.78 14.95 -7.14
C ALA A 130 -19.52 14.52 -6.36
N THR A 131 -19.38 13.24 -5.99
CA THR A 131 -18.17 12.74 -5.32
C THR A 131 -16.99 12.65 -6.27
N SER A 132 -15.78 12.59 -5.71
CA SER A 132 -14.55 12.36 -6.52
C SER A 132 -14.53 11.00 -7.23
N TYR A 133 -15.38 10.08 -6.83
CA TYR A 133 -15.50 8.74 -7.41
C TYR A 133 -16.52 8.68 -8.55
N LYS A 134 -17.44 9.67 -8.66
CA LYS A 134 -18.48 9.76 -9.69
C LYS A 134 -19.23 8.44 -9.87
N ALA A 135 -19.59 7.79 -8.74
CA ALA A 135 -20.18 6.45 -8.75
C ALA A 135 -21.57 6.48 -9.40
N ARG A 136 -21.78 5.58 -10.36
CA ARG A 136 -23.06 5.39 -11.06
C ARG A 136 -23.91 4.36 -10.33
N THR A 137 -24.70 4.80 -9.36
CA THR A 137 -25.62 3.92 -8.64
C THR A 137 -26.68 3.32 -9.58
N GLY A 138 -27.04 2.07 -9.36
CA GLY A 138 -27.96 1.33 -10.24
C GLY A 138 -27.28 0.59 -11.40
N LEU A 139 -25.95 0.66 -11.52
CA LEU A 139 -25.20 0.07 -12.63
C LEU A 139 -25.38 -1.46 -12.73
N LEU A 140 -25.33 -2.18 -11.60
CA LEU A 140 -25.48 -3.63 -11.54
C LEU A 140 -26.85 -4.06 -12.07
N GLY A 141 -27.95 -3.52 -11.50
CA GLY A 141 -29.31 -3.84 -11.91
C GLY A 141 -29.61 -3.43 -13.36
N ASP A 142 -29.12 -2.24 -13.78
CA ASP A 142 -29.27 -1.74 -15.15
C ASP A 142 -28.56 -2.65 -16.19
N THR A 143 -27.36 -3.15 -15.84
CA THR A 143 -26.63 -4.09 -16.72
C THR A 143 -27.37 -5.40 -16.88
N VAL A 144 -27.93 -5.97 -15.80
CA VAL A 144 -28.76 -7.18 -15.86
C VAL A 144 -30.02 -6.95 -16.71
N ARG A 145 -30.70 -5.83 -16.54
CA ARG A 145 -31.93 -5.51 -17.32
C ARG A 145 -31.64 -5.28 -18.79
N ARG A 146 -30.56 -4.61 -19.15
CA ARG A 146 -30.15 -4.43 -20.55
C ARG A 146 -29.86 -5.76 -21.24
N ALA A 147 -29.40 -6.75 -20.48
CA ALA A 147 -29.21 -8.12 -20.98
C ALA A 147 -30.52 -8.93 -21.06
N GLY A 148 -31.68 -8.32 -20.79
CA GLY A 148 -32.98 -8.97 -20.80
C GLY A 148 -33.31 -9.76 -19.53
N GLY A 149 -32.52 -9.65 -18.47
CA GLY A 149 -32.77 -10.23 -17.15
C GLY A 149 -33.67 -9.35 -16.26
N CYS A 150 -34.05 -9.90 -15.11
CA CYS A 150 -34.71 -9.13 -14.04
C CYS A 150 -33.92 -9.17 -12.74
N THR A 151 -34.25 -8.29 -11.81
CA THR A 151 -33.61 -8.24 -10.48
C THR A 151 -34.64 -8.50 -9.37
N MET A 152 -34.23 -9.26 -8.34
CA MET A 152 -34.99 -9.49 -7.15
C MET A 152 -34.24 -8.99 -5.94
N ALA A 153 -34.96 -8.31 -5.03
CA ALA A 153 -34.41 -7.90 -3.74
C ALA A 153 -35.22 -8.49 -2.59
N VAL A 154 -34.53 -9.00 -1.59
CA VAL A 154 -35.10 -9.49 -0.33
C VAL A 154 -34.51 -8.66 0.81
N GLY A 155 -35.37 -7.88 1.50
CA GLY A 155 -34.94 -6.89 2.50
C GLY A 155 -34.75 -5.49 1.89
N ALA A 156 -34.82 -4.46 2.73
CA ALA A 156 -34.82 -3.07 2.29
C ALA A 156 -33.47 -2.61 1.70
N GLY A 157 -32.35 -2.99 2.32
CA GLY A 157 -31.03 -2.62 1.83
C GLY A 157 -30.67 -3.31 0.52
N ALA A 158 -31.14 -4.56 0.30
CA ALA A 158 -30.94 -5.27 -0.93
C ALA A 158 -31.54 -4.54 -2.16
N VAL A 159 -32.60 -3.72 -1.94
CA VAL A 159 -33.18 -2.88 -3.02
C VAL A 159 -32.15 -1.87 -3.52
N LEU A 160 -31.34 -1.27 -2.61
CA LEU A 160 -30.28 -0.34 -3.00
C LEU A 160 -29.21 -1.03 -3.88
N GLY A 161 -28.90 -2.30 -3.58
CA GLY A 161 -27.89 -3.09 -4.29
C GLY A 161 -28.32 -3.56 -5.67
N ALA A 162 -29.58 -4.01 -5.79
CA ALA A 162 -30.14 -4.63 -7.00
C ALA A 162 -30.91 -3.65 -7.91
N ALA A 163 -31.14 -2.41 -7.48
CA ALA A 163 -31.87 -1.41 -8.25
C ALA A 163 -31.22 -1.12 -9.62
N ASP A 164 -32.08 -0.79 -10.59
CA ASP A 164 -31.66 -0.27 -11.90
C ASP A 164 -31.32 1.24 -11.84
N ALA A 165 -31.01 1.83 -12.99
CA ALA A 165 -30.70 3.26 -13.09
C ALA A 165 -31.84 4.19 -12.59
N ASN A 166 -33.09 3.67 -12.50
CA ASN A 166 -34.27 4.40 -12.02
C ASN A 166 -34.57 4.06 -10.54
N GLY A 167 -33.72 3.34 -9.86
CA GLY A 167 -33.92 2.94 -8.47
C GLY A 167 -34.94 1.84 -8.27
N ARG A 168 -35.25 1.01 -9.28
CA ARG A 168 -36.31 -0.01 -9.27
C ARG A 168 -35.74 -1.41 -9.29
N VAL A 169 -36.43 -2.34 -8.58
CA VAL A 169 -36.27 -3.77 -8.68
C VAL A 169 -37.57 -4.40 -9.18
N ASP A 170 -37.46 -5.49 -9.96
CA ASP A 170 -38.61 -6.12 -10.59
C ASP A 170 -39.42 -6.97 -9.62
N VAL A 171 -38.74 -7.61 -8.66
CA VAL A 171 -39.35 -8.45 -7.63
C VAL A 171 -38.81 -8.04 -6.25
N TYR A 172 -39.71 -7.90 -5.29
CA TYR A 172 -39.38 -7.56 -3.92
C TYR A 172 -40.06 -8.49 -2.92
N ALA A 173 -39.30 -8.90 -1.90
CA ALA A 173 -39.83 -9.54 -0.71
C ALA A 173 -39.26 -8.86 0.55
N PRO A 174 -40.06 -8.62 1.59
CA PRO A 174 -39.57 -7.89 2.78
C PRO A 174 -38.62 -8.70 3.68
N SER A 175 -38.58 -10.03 3.52
CA SER A 175 -37.68 -10.92 4.25
C SER A 175 -37.57 -12.28 3.54
N VAL A 176 -36.58 -13.09 3.91
CA VAL A 176 -36.35 -14.46 3.38
C VAL A 176 -37.61 -15.32 3.53
N ALA A 177 -38.26 -15.28 4.70
CA ALA A 177 -39.47 -16.05 4.99
C ALA A 177 -40.73 -15.61 4.19
N ARG A 178 -40.67 -14.46 3.53
CA ARG A 178 -41.76 -13.90 2.73
C ARG A 178 -41.56 -14.05 1.21
N VAL A 179 -40.48 -14.71 0.81
CA VAL A 179 -40.28 -15.02 -0.62
C VAL A 179 -41.32 -16.05 -1.05
N PRO A 180 -42.12 -15.79 -2.13
CA PRO A 180 -43.14 -16.71 -2.61
C PRO A 180 -42.52 -18.02 -3.14
N ALA A 181 -43.27 -19.10 -3.13
CA ALA A 181 -42.86 -20.34 -3.75
C ALA A 181 -42.45 -20.13 -5.22
N GLY A 182 -41.30 -20.65 -5.63
CA GLY A 182 -40.72 -20.44 -6.96
C GLY A 182 -40.11 -19.04 -7.17
N GLY A 183 -40.12 -18.14 -6.16
CA GLY A 183 -39.52 -16.80 -6.26
C GLY A 183 -38.02 -16.81 -6.48
N TRP A 184 -37.33 -17.77 -5.89
CA TRP A 184 -35.85 -17.90 -5.98
C TRP A 184 -35.30 -18.22 -7.38
N SER A 185 -36.15 -18.72 -8.29
CA SER A 185 -35.73 -19.00 -9.68
C SER A 185 -36.28 -17.95 -10.67
N ARG A 186 -36.89 -16.86 -10.19
CA ARG A 186 -37.62 -15.92 -11.04
C ARG A 186 -36.68 -14.92 -11.76
N CYS A 187 -35.63 -14.49 -11.10
CA CYS A 187 -34.67 -13.53 -11.65
C CYS A 187 -33.24 -14.08 -11.61
N PRO A 188 -32.38 -13.77 -12.59
CA PRO A 188 -31.00 -14.23 -12.60
C PRO A 188 -30.15 -13.54 -11.55
N LEU A 189 -30.51 -12.35 -11.09
CA LEU A 189 -29.84 -11.64 -9.96
C LEU A 189 -30.81 -11.52 -8.80
N ILE A 190 -30.43 -12.09 -7.66
CA ILE A 190 -31.16 -11.99 -6.40
C ILE A 190 -30.25 -11.41 -5.34
N ALA A 191 -30.56 -10.24 -4.80
CA ALA A 191 -29.90 -9.65 -3.65
C ALA A 191 -30.71 -9.92 -2.38
N VAL A 192 -30.05 -10.33 -1.31
CA VAL A 192 -30.67 -10.66 -0.02
C VAL A 192 -29.95 -9.88 1.08
N GLU A 193 -30.70 -9.16 1.88
CA GLU A 193 -30.17 -8.52 3.11
C GLU A 193 -30.56 -9.35 4.33
N ILE A 194 -29.57 -9.66 5.16
CA ILE A 194 -29.73 -10.26 6.48
C ILE A 194 -29.16 -9.30 7.50
N ASP A 195 -29.99 -8.52 8.17
CA ASP A 195 -29.58 -7.36 8.95
C ASP A 195 -29.52 -7.59 10.49
N ASP A 196 -29.56 -8.86 10.94
CA ASP A 196 -29.58 -9.20 12.38
C ASP A 196 -28.39 -8.61 13.15
N VAL A 197 -27.18 -8.70 12.60
CA VAL A 197 -25.95 -8.16 13.22
C VAL A 197 -26.04 -6.62 13.30
N HIS A 198 -26.51 -5.98 12.24
CA HIS A 198 -26.68 -4.54 12.22
C HIS A 198 -27.76 -4.09 13.21
N ARG A 199 -28.89 -4.79 13.28
CA ARG A 199 -29.95 -4.51 14.27
C ARG A 199 -29.46 -4.66 15.72
N ALA A 200 -28.55 -5.59 16.00
CA ALA A 200 -27.93 -5.71 17.30
C ALA A 200 -27.12 -4.46 17.68
N HIS A 201 -26.39 -3.89 16.72
CA HIS A 201 -25.67 -2.62 16.90
C HIS A 201 -26.62 -1.43 17.13
N ILE A 202 -27.72 -1.33 16.38
CA ILE A 202 -28.72 -0.27 16.58
C ILE A 202 -29.33 -0.38 17.97
N ARG A 203 -29.65 -1.59 18.44
CA ARG A 203 -30.19 -1.81 19.79
C ARG A 203 -29.21 -1.47 20.89
N ALA A 204 -27.90 -1.61 20.67
CA ALA A 204 -26.88 -1.21 21.63
C ALA A 204 -26.84 0.32 21.83
N GLY A 205 -27.27 1.08 20.82
CA GLY A 205 -27.41 2.53 20.89
C GLY A 205 -26.10 3.29 20.71
N VAL A 206 -26.08 4.53 21.19
CA VAL A 206 -24.93 5.44 21.19
C VAL A 206 -24.59 5.87 22.61
N ASP A 207 -23.32 6.20 22.83
CA ASP A 207 -22.87 6.75 24.12
C ASP A 207 -23.24 8.24 24.29
N ALA A 208 -22.79 8.85 25.39
CA ALA A 208 -23.04 10.24 25.70
C ALA A 208 -22.48 11.23 24.68
N ASP A 209 -21.46 10.83 23.95
CA ASP A 209 -20.77 11.60 22.90
C ASP A 209 -21.35 11.31 21.49
N GLY A 210 -22.39 10.46 21.40
CA GLY A 210 -23.01 10.05 20.15
C GLY A 210 -22.26 8.98 19.40
N ALA A 211 -21.21 8.36 19.98
CA ALA A 211 -20.47 7.29 19.32
C ALA A 211 -21.22 5.94 19.45
N PRO A 212 -21.27 5.11 18.40
CA PRO A 212 -21.95 3.83 18.44
C PRO A 212 -21.37 2.89 19.50
N ILE A 213 -22.24 2.33 20.35
CA ILE A 213 -21.87 1.31 21.33
C ILE A 213 -21.82 -0.04 20.64
N SER A 214 -20.75 -0.80 20.88
CA SER A 214 -20.68 -2.20 20.41
C SER A 214 -21.60 -3.09 21.23
N PRO A 215 -22.38 -4.00 20.61
CA PRO A 215 -23.16 -4.99 21.31
C PRO A 215 -22.29 -5.85 22.25
N SER A 216 -22.89 -6.39 23.30
CA SER A 216 -22.22 -7.37 24.13
C SER A 216 -21.80 -8.60 23.29
N ARG A 217 -20.76 -9.33 23.69
CA ARG A 217 -20.35 -10.57 23.00
C ARG A 217 -21.50 -11.55 22.84
N ARG A 218 -22.34 -11.68 23.85
CA ARG A 218 -23.53 -12.55 23.84
C ARG A 218 -24.58 -12.08 22.83
N ASP A 219 -24.88 -10.80 22.77
CA ASP A 219 -25.87 -10.27 21.84
C ASP A 219 -25.37 -10.34 20.40
N ARG A 220 -24.10 -10.11 20.22
CA ARG A 220 -23.45 -10.23 18.91
C ARG A 220 -23.45 -11.68 18.40
N ALA A 221 -23.08 -12.65 19.24
CA ALA A 221 -23.12 -14.07 18.90
C ALA A 221 -24.57 -14.53 18.60
N ALA A 222 -25.56 -14.09 19.41
CA ALA A 222 -26.95 -14.38 19.14
C ALA A 222 -27.45 -13.80 17.82
N ALA A 223 -26.99 -12.62 17.45
CA ALA A 223 -27.31 -11.98 16.17
C ALA A 223 -26.65 -12.72 14.99
N ALA A 224 -25.39 -13.13 15.11
CA ALA A 224 -24.70 -13.93 14.10
C ALA A 224 -25.39 -15.29 13.89
N ALA A 225 -25.78 -15.97 14.97
CA ALA A 225 -26.53 -17.21 14.89
C ALA A 225 -27.94 -17.02 14.25
N ALA A 226 -28.58 -15.86 14.47
CA ALA A 226 -29.85 -15.53 13.82
C ALA A 226 -29.65 -15.31 12.31
N ALA A 227 -28.60 -14.59 11.94
CA ALA A 227 -28.23 -14.39 10.54
C ALA A 227 -27.89 -15.72 9.85
N ASP A 228 -27.16 -16.62 10.50
CA ASP A 228 -26.82 -17.95 9.97
C ASP A 228 -28.07 -18.80 9.71
N ARG A 229 -29.08 -18.75 10.59
CA ARG A 229 -30.35 -19.46 10.35
C ARG A 229 -31.09 -18.93 9.12
N GLN A 230 -31.10 -17.60 8.91
CA GLN A 230 -31.70 -17.02 7.70
C GLN A 230 -30.90 -17.42 6.44
N LEU A 231 -29.57 -17.42 6.53
CA LEU A 231 -28.71 -17.91 5.46
C LEU A 231 -29.01 -19.39 5.16
N GLY A 232 -29.23 -20.23 6.18
CA GLY A 232 -29.65 -21.61 5.99
C GLY A 232 -30.96 -21.76 5.20
N GLN A 233 -31.93 -20.85 5.37
CA GLN A 233 -33.15 -20.81 4.56
C GLN A 233 -32.84 -20.44 3.09
N VAL A 234 -31.93 -19.48 2.86
CA VAL A 234 -31.48 -19.12 1.51
C VAL A 234 -30.82 -20.30 0.82
N LEU A 235 -29.92 -21.01 1.53
CA LEU A 235 -29.19 -22.17 1.01
C LEU A 235 -30.13 -23.32 0.60
N GLN A 236 -31.19 -23.57 1.38
CA GLN A 236 -32.21 -24.57 1.05
C GLN A 236 -33.03 -24.21 -0.19
N ALA A 237 -33.17 -22.92 -0.47
CA ALA A 237 -33.95 -22.40 -1.58
C ALA A 237 -33.09 -22.03 -2.81
N LEU A 238 -31.78 -22.23 -2.73
CA LEU A 238 -30.83 -21.82 -3.77
C LEU A 238 -31.12 -22.54 -5.09
N PRO A 239 -31.28 -21.83 -6.24
CA PRO A 239 -31.48 -22.44 -7.54
C PRO A 239 -30.28 -23.31 -7.94
N GLN A 240 -30.56 -24.43 -8.61
CA GLN A 240 -29.48 -25.31 -9.08
C GLN A 240 -28.53 -24.56 -10.02
N GLY A 241 -27.24 -24.70 -9.80
CA GLY A 241 -26.20 -24.07 -10.60
C GLY A 241 -26.04 -22.56 -10.34
N ALA A 242 -26.75 -21.99 -9.36
CA ALA A 242 -26.55 -20.60 -8.98
C ALA A 242 -25.21 -20.39 -8.24
N THR A 243 -24.57 -19.27 -8.50
CA THR A 243 -23.42 -18.81 -7.72
C THR A 243 -23.91 -18.03 -6.49
N LEU A 244 -23.51 -18.47 -5.31
CA LEU A 244 -23.76 -17.78 -4.05
C LEU A 244 -22.56 -16.91 -3.70
N LEU A 245 -22.83 -15.63 -3.41
CA LEU A 245 -21.86 -14.68 -2.85
C LEU A 245 -22.37 -14.20 -1.50
N VAL A 246 -21.60 -14.35 -0.43
CA VAL A 246 -21.93 -13.82 0.89
C VAL A 246 -20.92 -12.72 1.25
N ALA A 247 -21.39 -11.56 1.64
CA ALA A 247 -20.56 -10.39 1.92
C ALA A 247 -21.00 -9.65 3.18
N GLY A 248 -20.06 -9.42 4.10
CA GLY A 248 -20.25 -8.58 5.29
C GLY A 248 -20.22 -7.09 4.99
N LEU A 249 -20.85 -6.66 3.97
CA LEU A 249 -20.96 -5.39 3.23
C LEU A 249 -20.48 -4.11 3.89
N SER A 250 -20.47 -4.00 5.25
CA SER A 250 -20.28 -2.71 5.92
C SER A 250 -19.78 -2.87 7.35
N ASP A 251 -19.23 -1.79 7.86
CA ASP A 251 -19.08 -1.57 9.28
C ASP A 251 -20.48 -1.28 9.91
N THR A 252 -20.64 -1.59 11.17
CA THR A 252 -21.88 -1.30 11.91
C THR A 252 -21.63 -0.43 13.12
N GLY A 253 -20.38 -0.05 13.36
CA GLY A 253 -19.95 0.78 14.47
C GLY A 253 -18.94 1.82 14.05
N GLY A 254 -18.40 2.58 15.01
CA GLY A 254 -17.45 3.67 14.76
C GLY A 254 -16.06 3.24 14.30
N VAL A 255 -15.78 1.93 14.25
CA VAL A 255 -14.43 1.39 13.90
C VAL A 255 -14.55 0.55 12.66
N PRO A 256 -13.76 0.84 11.59
CA PRO A 256 -13.72 0.00 10.39
C PRO A 256 -13.05 -1.34 10.69
N HIS A 257 -13.56 -2.40 10.05
CA HIS A 257 -13.08 -3.78 10.15
C HIS A 257 -12.96 -4.42 8.78
N LEU A 258 -12.27 -5.56 8.73
CA LEU A 258 -12.39 -6.51 7.64
C LEU A 258 -13.58 -7.44 7.93
N HIS A 259 -14.32 -7.74 6.88
CA HIS A 259 -15.57 -8.49 6.98
C HIS A 259 -15.50 -9.83 6.27
N VAL A 260 -16.52 -10.65 6.43
CA VAL A 260 -16.62 -11.96 5.78
C VAL A 260 -16.90 -11.79 4.28
N ALA A 261 -16.17 -12.52 3.45
CA ALA A 261 -16.50 -12.80 2.05
C ALA A 261 -16.46 -14.30 1.84
N LEU A 262 -17.55 -14.86 1.29
CA LEU A 262 -17.65 -16.28 0.93
C LEU A 262 -18.25 -16.41 -0.46
N ALA A 263 -17.78 -17.40 -1.23
CA ALA A 263 -18.34 -17.74 -2.53
C ALA A 263 -18.48 -19.27 -2.65
N GLU A 264 -19.61 -19.71 -3.21
CA GLU A 264 -19.90 -21.10 -3.53
C GLU A 264 -20.55 -21.19 -4.91
N GLY A 265 -20.20 -22.18 -5.71
CA GLY A 265 -20.74 -22.39 -7.07
C GLY A 265 -19.65 -22.78 -8.05
N ALA A 266 -19.92 -22.65 -9.33
CA ALA A 266 -18.96 -22.99 -10.38
C ALA A 266 -17.70 -22.14 -10.25
N GLY A 267 -16.53 -22.79 -10.07
CA GLY A 267 -15.23 -22.13 -9.89
C GLY A 267 -14.87 -21.78 -8.45
N TYR A 268 -15.77 -22.00 -7.48
CA TYR A 268 -15.53 -21.71 -6.06
C TYR A 268 -15.60 -22.97 -5.21
N GLY A 269 -14.46 -23.60 -4.96
CA GLY A 269 -14.28 -24.72 -4.04
C GLY A 269 -13.49 -24.32 -2.80
N PRO A 270 -12.94 -25.29 -2.05
CA PRO A 270 -12.10 -25.03 -0.87
C PRO A 270 -10.86 -24.20 -1.24
N ALA A 271 -10.91 -22.89 -1.01
CA ALA A 271 -9.91 -21.92 -1.46
C ALA A 271 -9.88 -20.67 -0.59
N TYR A 272 -8.83 -19.85 -0.74
CA TYR A 272 -8.89 -18.45 -0.38
C TYR A 272 -9.40 -17.64 -1.59
N LEU A 273 -10.22 -16.62 -1.30
CA LEU A 273 -10.59 -15.62 -2.30
C LEU A 273 -9.43 -14.65 -2.54
N THR A 274 -9.18 -14.32 -3.78
CA THR A 274 -8.28 -13.26 -4.21
C THR A 274 -8.92 -12.46 -5.33
N SER A 275 -8.32 -11.36 -5.75
CA SER A 275 -8.72 -10.61 -6.94
C SER A 275 -7.55 -9.86 -7.55
N ASN A 276 -7.65 -9.48 -8.82
CA ASN A 276 -6.65 -8.60 -9.45
C ASN A 276 -6.56 -7.22 -8.78
N ALA A 277 -7.59 -6.80 -8.02
CA ALA A 277 -7.59 -5.55 -7.26
C ALA A 277 -6.68 -5.62 -6.03
N THR A 278 -6.57 -6.78 -5.38
CA THR A 278 -5.78 -6.96 -4.16
C THR A 278 -4.49 -7.72 -4.39
N ARG A 279 -4.51 -8.76 -5.23
CA ARG A 279 -3.41 -9.72 -5.44
C ARG A 279 -2.89 -10.33 -4.15
N GLN A 280 -3.76 -10.40 -3.14
CA GLN A 280 -3.48 -10.99 -1.85
C GLN A 280 -4.41 -12.18 -1.63
N PRO A 281 -3.89 -13.39 -1.40
CA PRO A 281 -4.71 -14.52 -0.99
C PRO A 281 -5.47 -14.20 0.30
N GLY A 282 -6.75 -14.48 0.31
CA GLY A 282 -7.60 -14.20 1.47
C GLY A 282 -8.07 -12.74 1.60
N LEU A 283 -7.80 -11.85 0.64
CA LEU A 283 -8.24 -10.45 0.72
C LEU A 283 -8.92 -9.99 -0.56
N VAL A 284 -10.14 -9.47 -0.43
CA VAL A 284 -10.95 -8.95 -1.55
C VAL A 284 -11.60 -7.62 -1.17
N THR A 285 -12.14 -6.90 -2.17
CA THR A 285 -12.78 -5.60 -1.93
C THR A 285 -14.29 -5.63 -2.20
N LEU A 286 -15.02 -4.71 -1.60
CA LEU A 286 -16.46 -4.58 -1.79
C LEU A 286 -16.83 -4.26 -3.26
N THR A 287 -16.01 -3.48 -3.96
CA THR A 287 -16.23 -3.18 -5.37
C THR A 287 -16.10 -4.41 -6.27
N ASP A 288 -15.37 -5.44 -5.84
CA ASP A 288 -15.18 -6.69 -6.56
C ASP A 288 -16.45 -7.53 -6.64
N VAL A 289 -17.36 -7.37 -5.66
CA VAL A 289 -18.65 -8.09 -5.61
C VAL A 289 -19.46 -7.89 -6.89
N THR A 290 -19.53 -6.65 -7.38
CA THR A 290 -20.25 -6.30 -8.62
C THR A 290 -19.64 -6.96 -9.85
N ALA A 291 -18.31 -6.88 -9.98
CA ALA A 291 -17.60 -7.52 -11.09
C ALA A 291 -17.78 -9.05 -11.06
N THR A 292 -17.72 -9.64 -9.87
CA THR A 292 -17.93 -11.07 -9.65
C THR A 292 -19.35 -11.50 -10.00
N ALA A 293 -20.37 -10.74 -9.56
CA ALA A 293 -21.75 -11.02 -9.85
C ALA A 293 -22.04 -10.94 -11.37
N LEU A 294 -21.55 -9.91 -12.05
CA LEU A 294 -21.69 -9.78 -13.50
C LEU A 294 -20.97 -10.91 -14.25
N HIS A 295 -19.77 -11.28 -13.83
CA HIS A 295 -19.02 -12.39 -14.43
C HIS A 295 -19.76 -13.72 -14.28
N ALA A 296 -20.29 -14.02 -13.09
CA ALA A 296 -21.06 -15.24 -12.84
C ALA A 296 -22.37 -15.29 -13.67
N LEU A 297 -22.92 -14.13 -14.02
CA LEU A 297 -24.06 -14.02 -14.95
C LEU A 297 -23.65 -14.08 -16.43
N GLY A 298 -22.36 -14.17 -16.74
CA GLY A 298 -21.83 -14.13 -18.10
C GLY A 298 -21.98 -12.76 -18.78
N LEU A 299 -22.07 -11.69 -17.99
CA LEU A 299 -22.21 -10.30 -18.46
C LEU A 299 -20.87 -9.57 -18.45
N ALA A 300 -20.66 -8.74 -19.47
CA ALA A 300 -19.48 -7.87 -19.50
C ALA A 300 -19.53 -6.82 -18.39
N ARG A 301 -18.40 -6.58 -17.76
CA ARG A 301 -18.24 -5.54 -16.74
C ARG A 301 -18.23 -4.16 -17.43
N PRO A 302 -19.12 -3.22 -17.06
CA PRO A 302 -19.04 -1.83 -17.54
C PRO A 302 -17.76 -1.15 -17.07
N GLU A 303 -17.27 -0.15 -17.83
CA GLU A 303 -16.05 0.59 -17.51
C GLU A 303 -16.13 1.35 -16.17
N GLU A 304 -17.31 1.81 -15.79
CA GLU A 304 -17.55 2.52 -14.55
C GLU A 304 -17.38 1.63 -13.29
N ALA A 305 -17.49 0.31 -13.44
CA ALA A 305 -17.23 -0.65 -12.36
C ALA A 305 -15.72 -0.92 -12.25
N VAL A 306 -15.10 -0.49 -11.16
CA VAL A 306 -13.64 -0.58 -10.96
C VAL A 306 -13.17 -1.88 -10.33
N GLY A 307 -14.08 -2.69 -9.76
CA GLY A 307 -13.76 -3.96 -9.13
C GLY A 307 -13.25 -5.02 -10.11
N SER A 308 -12.58 -6.02 -9.57
CA SER A 308 -12.12 -7.22 -10.30
C SER A 308 -12.90 -8.44 -9.85
N VAL A 309 -12.94 -9.47 -10.68
CA VAL A 309 -13.62 -10.72 -10.35
C VAL A 309 -12.91 -11.42 -9.20
N TRP A 310 -13.65 -12.01 -8.27
CA TRP A 310 -13.10 -12.90 -7.27
C TRP A 310 -12.61 -14.18 -7.93
N GLU A 311 -11.39 -14.56 -7.57
CA GLU A 311 -10.74 -15.79 -8.02
C GLU A 311 -10.50 -16.70 -6.82
N ALA A 312 -10.58 -18.01 -7.03
CA ALA A 312 -10.33 -19.00 -6.00
C ALA A 312 -8.87 -19.46 -6.07
N GLU A 313 -8.10 -19.22 -5.02
CA GLU A 313 -6.76 -19.80 -4.85
C GLU A 313 -6.85 -21.05 -3.98
N PRO A 314 -6.74 -22.26 -4.54
CA PRO A 314 -6.94 -23.51 -3.82
C PRO A 314 -6.04 -23.64 -2.59
N THR A 315 -6.59 -24.19 -1.50
CA THR A 315 -5.84 -24.43 -0.26
C THR A 315 -6.30 -25.71 0.44
N ASP A 316 -5.36 -26.37 1.11
CA ASP A 316 -5.65 -27.50 1.99
C ASP A 316 -5.97 -27.06 3.43
N ALA A 317 -6.07 -25.76 3.70
CA ALA A 317 -6.38 -25.23 5.01
C ALA A 317 -7.78 -25.65 5.48
N THR A 318 -7.90 -26.08 6.72
CA THR A 318 -9.18 -26.40 7.33
C THR A 318 -10.05 -25.15 7.49
N ALA A 319 -11.38 -25.32 7.68
CA ALA A 319 -12.27 -24.16 7.93
C ALA A 319 -11.80 -23.34 9.14
N ALA A 320 -11.36 -24.01 10.21
CA ALA A 320 -10.83 -23.34 11.40
C ALA A 320 -9.55 -22.55 11.11
N ALA A 321 -8.64 -23.08 10.30
CA ALA A 321 -7.43 -22.38 9.89
C ALA A 321 -7.76 -21.17 9.03
N LYS A 322 -8.65 -21.32 8.01
CA LYS A 322 -9.11 -20.21 7.18
C LYS A 322 -9.76 -19.10 8.00
N ALA A 323 -10.69 -19.44 8.90
CA ALA A 323 -11.37 -18.47 9.74
C ALA A 323 -10.40 -17.73 10.66
N HIS A 324 -9.42 -18.46 11.24
CA HIS A 324 -8.39 -17.87 12.10
C HIS A 324 -7.44 -16.95 11.33
N ASP A 325 -6.96 -17.37 10.17
CA ASP A 325 -6.04 -16.55 9.33
C ASP A 325 -6.74 -15.27 8.86
N LEU A 326 -8.03 -15.34 8.51
CA LEU A 326 -8.80 -14.18 8.05
C LEU A 326 -9.20 -13.22 9.19
N ASP A 327 -9.41 -13.74 10.41
CA ASP A 327 -9.59 -12.90 11.61
C ASP A 327 -8.28 -12.24 12.03
N ASP A 328 -7.14 -12.95 11.94
CA ASP A 328 -5.80 -12.42 12.18
C ASP A 328 -5.51 -11.17 11.32
N GLU A 329 -5.95 -11.15 10.07
CA GLU A 329 -5.80 -9.98 9.19
C GLU A 329 -6.53 -8.74 9.74
N ASP A 330 -7.74 -8.90 10.29
CA ASP A 330 -8.46 -7.79 10.93
C ASP A 330 -7.78 -7.36 12.23
N VAL A 331 -7.34 -8.31 13.08
CA VAL A 331 -6.60 -8.01 14.31
C VAL A 331 -5.34 -7.22 14.02
N ALA A 332 -4.55 -7.64 13.01
CA ALA A 332 -3.34 -6.94 12.61
C ALA A 332 -3.66 -5.51 12.11
N ALA A 333 -4.66 -5.38 11.24
CA ALA A 333 -5.07 -4.10 10.69
C ALA A 333 -5.57 -3.13 11.78
N GLN A 334 -6.33 -3.62 12.77
CA GLN A 334 -6.81 -2.85 13.91
C GLN A 334 -5.67 -2.38 14.82
N ALA A 335 -4.70 -3.26 15.11
CA ALA A 335 -3.56 -2.92 15.94
C ALA A 335 -2.69 -1.83 15.27
N ILE A 336 -2.37 -2.00 13.98
CA ILE A 336 -1.58 -1.01 13.22
C ILE A 336 -2.30 0.34 13.20
N ARG A 337 -3.60 0.37 12.89
CA ARG A 337 -4.38 1.62 12.85
C ARG A 337 -4.28 2.42 14.16
N ARG A 338 -4.27 1.72 15.32
CA ARG A 338 -4.20 2.37 16.64
C ARG A 338 -2.83 2.97 16.94
N VAL A 339 -1.74 2.30 16.53
CA VAL A 339 -0.38 2.70 16.90
C VAL A 339 0.34 3.51 15.85
N GLN A 340 -0.09 3.47 14.60
CA GLN A 340 0.59 4.15 13.49
C GLN A 340 0.78 5.66 13.73
N PRO A 341 -0.19 6.45 14.23
CA PRO A 341 0.03 7.87 14.51
C PRO A 341 1.10 8.10 15.58
N ALA A 342 1.06 7.33 16.67
CA ALA A 342 2.05 7.42 17.74
C ALA A 342 3.45 7.03 17.26
N PHE A 343 3.55 6.01 16.43
CA PHE A 343 4.82 5.59 15.81
C PHE A 343 5.47 6.72 15.03
N PHE A 344 4.74 7.44 14.17
CA PHE A 344 5.30 8.55 13.41
C PHE A 344 5.70 9.73 14.30
N ILE A 345 4.94 10.03 15.36
CA ILE A 345 5.30 11.05 16.33
C ILE A 345 6.63 10.68 17.03
N VAL A 346 6.78 9.43 17.46
CA VAL A 346 8.01 8.93 18.11
C VAL A 346 9.18 8.93 17.13
N LEU A 347 8.98 8.45 15.91
CA LEU A 347 10.02 8.40 14.88
C LEU A 347 10.54 9.81 14.55
N PHE A 348 9.66 10.72 14.16
CA PHE A 348 10.06 12.06 13.74
C PHE A 348 10.47 12.92 14.93
N GLY A 349 9.76 12.85 16.06
CA GLY A 349 10.11 13.54 17.29
C GLY A 349 11.48 13.12 17.82
N GLY A 350 11.75 11.81 17.84
CA GLY A 350 13.06 11.27 18.21
C GLY A 350 14.17 11.75 17.28
N GLN A 351 13.92 11.79 15.98
CA GLN A 351 14.88 12.31 15.01
C GLN A 351 15.11 13.82 15.17
N LEU A 352 14.08 14.62 15.40
CA LEU A 352 14.22 16.06 15.65
C LEU A 352 15.03 16.34 16.92
N VAL A 353 14.79 15.58 17.99
CA VAL A 353 15.58 15.65 19.23
C VAL A 353 17.05 15.29 18.95
N LEU A 354 17.29 14.19 18.20
CA LEU A 354 18.65 13.81 17.79
C LEU A 354 19.34 14.92 17.00
N TYR A 355 18.65 15.53 16.03
CA TYR A 355 19.22 16.64 15.22
C TYR A 355 19.50 17.88 16.07
N GLY A 356 18.59 18.20 17.00
CA GLY A 356 18.75 19.29 17.97
C GLY A 356 19.99 19.08 18.88
N LEU A 357 20.06 17.89 19.47
CA LEU A 357 21.18 17.52 20.35
C LEU A 357 22.50 17.48 19.58
N ALA A 358 22.53 16.89 18.38
CA ALA A 358 23.71 16.89 17.53
C ALA A 358 24.15 18.33 17.18
N THR A 359 23.22 19.21 16.82
CA THR A 359 23.50 20.62 16.52
C THR A 359 24.04 21.37 17.73
N VAL A 360 23.45 21.16 18.91
CA VAL A 360 23.93 21.80 20.17
C VAL A 360 25.31 21.28 20.55
N ALA A 361 25.52 19.95 20.48
CA ALA A 361 26.81 19.33 20.77
C ALA A 361 27.93 19.88 19.86
N LEU A 362 27.61 20.07 18.57
CA LEU A 362 28.51 20.60 17.57
C LEU A 362 28.80 22.10 17.76
N ARG A 363 27.77 22.92 18.13
CA ARG A 363 27.92 24.37 18.35
C ARG A 363 28.67 24.71 19.63
N ARG A 364 28.39 24.04 20.74
CA ARG A 364 28.92 24.39 22.06
C ARG A 364 30.35 23.95 22.25
N ARG A 365 31.08 23.37 21.24
CA ARG A 365 32.39 22.77 21.48
C ARG A 365 32.38 22.10 22.86
N TRP A 366 31.64 21.03 23.01
CA TRP A 366 31.65 20.27 24.28
C TRP A 366 33.08 19.79 24.63
N GLY A 367 34.04 20.62 24.40
CA GLY A 367 35.46 20.49 24.70
C GLY A 367 35.88 21.14 26.03
N GLY A 368 34.91 21.57 26.85
CA GLY A 368 35.17 21.99 28.24
C GLY A 368 34.97 20.87 29.25
N PHE A 369 34.41 19.75 28.84
CA PHE A 369 34.21 18.60 29.73
C PHE A 369 35.23 17.51 29.39
N GLY A 370 36.17 17.31 30.30
CA GLY A 370 36.86 16.07 30.52
C GLY A 370 37.82 15.60 29.44
N THR A 371 38.25 14.41 29.61
CA THR A 371 39.27 13.69 28.90
C THR A 371 38.87 13.34 27.45
N ARG A 372 39.85 13.03 26.58
CA ARG A 372 39.65 12.48 25.22
C ARG A 372 38.74 11.26 25.21
N TRP A 373 38.59 10.56 26.32
CA TRP A 373 37.72 9.40 26.52
C TRP A 373 36.24 9.78 26.44
N ASP A 374 35.83 10.91 27.02
CA ASP A 374 34.42 11.32 27.03
C ASP A 374 33.95 11.74 25.64
N ARG A 375 34.83 12.36 24.86
CA ARG A 375 34.51 12.75 23.48
C ARG A 375 34.30 11.55 22.55
N ARG A 376 35.15 10.52 22.62
CA ARG A 376 34.98 9.29 21.83
C ARG A 376 33.66 8.56 22.17
N ARG A 377 33.31 8.54 23.47
CA ARG A 377 32.01 7.94 23.88
C ARG A 377 30.84 8.73 23.35
N ILE A 378 30.87 10.06 23.40
CA ILE A 378 29.81 10.91 22.86
C ILE A 378 29.65 10.71 21.34
N LEU A 379 30.77 10.72 20.59
CA LEU A 379 30.73 10.48 19.14
C LEU A 379 30.21 9.08 18.82
N GLY A 380 30.68 8.05 19.50
CA GLY A 380 30.21 6.68 19.32
C GLY A 380 28.72 6.52 19.64
N ALA A 381 28.25 7.13 20.74
CA ALA A 381 26.83 7.12 21.10
C ALA A 381 25.98 7.86 20.08
N THR A 382 26.40 9.05 19.62
CA THR A 382 25.69 9.81 18.57
C THR A 382 25.61 9.01 17.27
N ARG A 383 26.70 8.37 16.86
CA ARG A 383 26.72 7.49 15.69
C ARG A 383 25.76 6.30 15.84
N LEU A 384 25.80 5.64 17.01
CA LEU A 384 24.90 4.50 17.29
C LEU A 384 23.43 4.92 17.25
N ILE A 385 23.06 6.01 17.92
CA ILE A 385 21.69 6.51 17.93
C ILE A 385 21.24 6.88 16.51
N ALA A 386 22.11 7.48 15.71
CA ALA A 386 21.81 7.80 14.31
C ALA A 386 21.58 6.53 13.47
N LEU A 387 22.39 5.47 13.63
CA LEU A 387 22.19 4.20 12.94
C LEU A 387 20.92 3.48 13.40
N VAL A 388 20.62 3.49 14.70
CA VAL A 388 19.37 2.97 15.28
C VAL A 388 18.16 3.69 14.67
N GLY A 389 18.21 5.03 14.62
CA GLY A 389 17.14 5.84 14.03
C GLY A 389 16.95 5.56 12.51
N ALA A 390 18.05 5.28 11.79
CA ALA A 390 18.00 4.90 10.38
C ALA A 390 17.49 3.46 10.15
N ALA A 391 17.70 2.57 11.11
CA ALA A 391 17.21 1.18 11.01
C ALA A 391 15.73 1.05 11.34
N ALA A 392 15.14 1.98 12.10
CA ALA A 392 13.74 1.92 12.53
C ALA A 392 12.73 1.82 11.38
N PRO A 393 12.86 2.58 10.27
CA PRO A 393 11.95 2.46 9.15
C PRO A 393 11.86 1.04 8.57
N VAL A 394 12.98 0.42 8.23
CA VAL A 394 12.96 -0.94 7.65
C VAL A 394 12.54 -1.99 8.68
N ALA A 395 12.88 -1.81 9.96
CA ALA A 395 12.46 -2.70 11.03
C ALA A 395 10.93 -2.75 11.19
N SER A 396 10.23 -1.65 10.87
CA SER A 396 8.77 -1.58 10.92
C SER A 396 8.08 -2.51 9.90
N PHE A 397 8.74 -2.82 8.79
CA PHE A 397 8.29 -3.81 7.80
C PHE A 397 8.72 -5.23 8.21
N LEU A 398 9.96 -5.38 8.64
CA LEU A 398 10.50 -6.68 9.06
C LEU A 398 9.78 -7.26 10.27
N ALA A 399 9.14 -6.44 11.10
CA ALA A 399 8.31 -6.89 12.22
C ALA A 399 7.19 -7.84 11.74
N ASN A 400 6.67 -7.67 10.52
CA ASN A 400 5.64 -8.53 9.94
C ASN A 400 6.13 -9.95 9.55
N LEU A 401 7.43 -10.24 9.65
CA LEU A 401 7.95 -11.61 9.59
C LEU A 401 7.62 -12.41 10.86
N LEU A 402 7.20 -11.75 11.92
CA LEU A 402 6.82 -12.36 13.19
C LEU A 402 5.30 -12.20 13.35
N PRO A 403 4.56 -13.26 13.71
CA PRO A 403 3.10 -13.20 13.88
C PRO A 403 2.74 -12.51 15.21
N TRP A 404 3.15 -11.25 15.38
CA TRP A 404 2.96 -10.45 16.60
C TRP A 404 1.48 -10.27 16.96
N TRP A 405 0.58 -10.29 15.98
CA TRP A 405 -0.88 -10.18 16.15
C TRP A 405 -1.52 -11.39 16.83
N ARG A 406 -0.87 -12.56 16.79
CA ARG A 406 -1.31 -13.80 17.48
C ARG A 406 -0.96 -13.81 18.97
N SER A 407 -0.23 -12.82 19.45
CA SER A 407 0.10 -12.70 20.86
C SER A 407 -1.12 -12.27 21.69
N GLU A 408 -1.23 -12.74 22.93
CA GLU A 408 -2.24 -12.23 23.90
C GLU A 408 -2.16 -10.69 24.05
N HIS A 409 -0.97 -10.13 23.80
CA HIS A 409 -0.70 -8.69 23.84
C HIS A 409 -0.05 -8.22 22.55
N PRO A 410 -0.84 -7.99 21.47
CA PRO A 410 -0.30 -7.65 20.14
C PRO A 410 0.60 -6.41 20.11
N LEU A 411 0.27 -5.35 20.87
CA LEU A 411 1.05 -4.13 20.89
C LEU A 411 2.45 -4.27 21.49
N PRO A 412 2.61 -4.85 22.69
CA PRO A 412 3.93 -5.20 23.21
C PRO A 412 4.74 -6.13 22.28
N ALA A 413 4.10 -7.11 21.66
CA ALA A 413 4.75 -8.03 20.72
C ALA A 413 5.26 -7.30 19.47
N LEU A 414 4.47 -6.36 18.91
CA LEU A 414 4.88 -5.51 17.78
C LEU A 414 6.08 -4.63 18.16
N ILE A 415 6.02 -3.96 19.33
CA ILE A 415 7.13 -3.12 19.82
C ILE A 415 8.40 -3.95 20.00
N ALA A 416 8.29 -5.14 20.59
CA ALA A 416 9.41 -6.07 20.76
C ALA A 416 9.98 -6.51 19.40
N GLY A 417 9.12 -6.84 18.43
CA GLY A 417 9.51 -7.22 17.07
C GLY A 417 10.25 -6.11 16.35
N VAL A 418 9.74 -4.88 16.38
CA VAL A 418 10.41 -3.71 15.80
C VAL A 418 11.77 -3.46 16.48
N THR A 419 11.82 -3.52 17.81
CA THR A 419 13.07 -3.33 18.57
C THR A 419 14.10 -4.41 18.25
N LEU A 420 13.68 -5.66 18.13
CA LEU A 420 14.53 -6.77 17.72
C LEU A 420 15.15 -6.51 16.35
N TRP A 421 14.33 -6.15 15.35
CA TRP A 421 14.82 -5.90 14.00
C TRP A 421 15.71 -4.65 13.90
N ILE A 422 15.44 -3.61 14.69
CA ILE A 422 16.36 -2.47 14.82
C ILE A 422 17.73 -2.95 15.34
N ALA A 423 17.74 -3.80 16.36
CA ALA A 423 18.99 -4.34 16.93
C ALA A 423 19.73 -5.22 15.91
N VAL A 424 19.01 -6.09 15.17
CA VAL A 424 19.59 -6.96 14.13
C VAL A 424 20.20 -6.14 13.00
N VAL A 425 19.46 -5.18 12.41
CA VAL A 425 19.94 -4.37 11.29
C VAL A 425 21.12 -3.47 11.71
N THR A 426 21.03 -2.85 12.90
CA THR A 426 22.12 -2.03 13.44
C THR A 426 23.33 -2.91 13.79
N GLY A 427 23.12 -4.08 14.38
CA GLY A 427 24.16 -5.06 14.67
C GLY A 427 24.89 -5.49 13.40
N LEU A 428 24.15 -5.83 12.34
CA LEU A 428 24.71 -6.17 11.02
C LEU A 428 25.57 -5.01 10.46
N ALA A 429 25.10 -3.79 10.57
CA ALA A 429 25.83 -2.60 10.12
C ALA A 429 27.14 -2.37 10.89
N LEU A 430 27.21 -2.78 12.15
CA LEU A 430 28.37 -2.60 13.03
C LEU A 430 29.29 -3.84 13.13
N ALA A 431 28.84 -5.02 12.74
CA ALA A 431 29.59 -6.26 12.91
C ALA A 431 30.69 -6.48 11.85
N GLY A 432 30.44 -6.06 10.60
CA GLY A 432 31.29 -6.41 9.46
C GLY A 432 32.50 -5.49 9.25
N PRO A 433 33.39 -5.82 8.29
CA PRO A 433 34.58 -5.04 7.99
C PRO A 433 34.24 -3.64 7.40
N TRP A 434 33.07 -3.49 6.81
CA TRP A 434 32.53 -2.23 6.28
C TRP A 434 32.41 -1.11 7.32
N ARG A 435 32.25 -1.46 8.61
CA ARG A 435 32.20 -0.48 9.73
C ARG A 435 33.42 0.43 9.81
N ARG A 436 34.54 0.02 9.19
CA ARG A 436 35.80 0.78 9.18
C ARG A 436 35.76 1.93 8.17
N SER A 437 35.00 1.80 7.09
CA SER A 437 34.85 2.86 6.09
C SER A 437 33.92 3.97 6.59
N LEU A 438 33.99 5.12 5.91
CA LEU A 438 33.17 6.29 6.21
C LEU A 438 31.69 6.00 6.11
N VAL A 439 31.27 5.43 4.99
CA VAL A 439 29.86 5.20 4.63
C VAL A 439 29.40 3.76 4.84
N GLY A 440 30.28 2.85 5.23
CA GLY A 440 30.02 1.41 5.16
C GLY A 440 28.88 0.94 6.07
N ALA A 441 28.76 1.44 7.31
CA ALA A 441 27.63 1.10 8.16
C ALA A 441 26.31 1.63 7.58
N GLY A 442 26.33 2.85 7.03
CA GLY A 442 25.19 3.44 6.35
C GLY A 442 24.81 2.68 5.08
N LEU A 443 25.80 2.25 4.28
CA LEU A 443 25.58 1.42 3.09
C LEU A 443 24.83 0.14 3.43
N VAL A 444 25.19 -0.53 4.53
CA VAL A 444 24.50 -1.76 4.94
C VAL A 444 23.04 -1.51 5.26
N ILE A 445 22.73 -0.46 6.04
CA ILE A 445 21.34 -0.13 6.37
C ILE A 445 20.55 0.25 5.10
N ALA A 446 21.13 1.09 4.24
CA ALA A 446 20.50 1.48 2.98
C ALA A 446 20.27 0.26 2.05
N ALA A 447 21.28 -0.59 1.88
CA ALA A 447 21.16 -1.79 1.05
C ALA A 447 20.14 -2.79 1.61
N VAL A 448 20.13 -3.03 2.93
CA VAL A 448 19.11 -3.89 3.58
C VAL A 448 17.73 -3.31 3.34
N THR A 449 17.55 -1.99 3.52
CA THR A 449 16.26 -1.34 3.29
C THR A 449 15.79 -1.49 1.84
N ALA A 450 16.67 -1.21 0.86
CA ALA A 450 16.34 -1.36 -0.56
C ALA A 450 16.04 -2.81 -0.94
N LEU A 451 16.82 -3.77 -0.44
CA LEU A 451 16.63 -5.20 -0.72
C LEU A 451 15.35 -5.75 -0.09
N VAL A 452 15.08 -5.44 1.19
CA VAL A 452 13.86 -5.90 1.88
C VAL A 452 12.63 -5.41 1.16
N LEU A 453 12.54 -4.12 0.87
CA LEU A 453 11.36 -3.55 0.22
C LEU A 453 11.26 -3.96 -1.26
N GLY A 454 12.37 -4.05 -1.96
CA GLY A 454 12.40 -4.51 -3.35
C GLY A 454 12.00 -5.98 -3.49
N LEU A 455 12.51 -6.86 -2.61
CA LEU A 455 12.14 -8.27 -2.60
C LEU A 455 10.67 -8.45 -2.16
N ASP A 456 10.19 -7.65 -1.20
CA ASP A 456 8.81 -7.72 -0.76
C ASP A 456 7.82 -7.48 -1.91
N VAL A 457 8.03 -6.44 -2.74
CA VAL A 457 7.12 -6.18 -3.87
C VAL A 457 7.22 -7.24 -4.97
N ILE A 458 8.38 -7.84 -5.16
CA ILE A 458 8.57 -8.97 -6.10
C ILE A 458 7.83 -10.22 -5.59
N CYS A 459 7.81 -10.43 -4.26
CA CYS A 459 7.18 -11.57 -3.60
C CYS A 459 5.72 -11.34 -3.18
N GLY A 460 5.05 -10.29 -3.66
CA GLY A 460 3.62 -10.05 -3.45
C GLY A 460 3.29 -9.01 -2.38
N SER A 461 4.25 -8.21 -1.89
CA SER A 461 4.03 -7.05 -1.00
C SER A 461 3.44 -7.38 0.39
N ARG A 462 3.74 -8.55 0.91
CA ARG A 462 3.18 -9.04 2.19
C ARG A 462 3.70 -8.28 3.41
N LEU A 463 4.95 -7.80 3.37
CA LEU A 463 5.52 -7.04 4.49
C LEU A 463 4.97 -5.61 4.58
N GLN A 464 4.45 -5.07 3.48
CA GLN A 464 3.85 -3.74 3.46
C GLN A 464 2.40 -3.72 3.92
N LEU A 465 1.68 -4.84 3.76
CA LEU A 465 0.30 -4.95 4.22
C LEU A 465 0.28 -5.00 5.76
N ASN A 466 -0.56 -4.18 6.37
CA ASN A 466 -0.68 -4.04 7.82
C ASN A 466 0.67 -3.80 8.54
N ALA A 467 1.53 -2.94 7.96
CA ALA A 467 2.79 -2.50 8.55
C ALA A 467 2.71 -1.03 9.00
N LEU A 468 3.55 -0.65 9.99
CA LEU A 468 3.56 0.71 10.56
C LEU A 468 3.87 1.80 9.52
N MET A 469 4.76 1.52 8.56
CA MET A 469 5.08 2.40 7.43
C MET A 469 4.55 1.88 6.10
N GLY A 470 3.67 0.90 6.15
CA GLY A 470 2.99 0.34 4.99
C GLY A 470 1.57 0.89 4.82
N TYR A 471 0.74 0.09 4.19
CA TYR A 471 -0.69 0.38 4.01
C TYR A 471 -1.54 -0.63 4.80
N THR A 472 -2.79 -0.27 5.09
CA THR A 472 -3.73 -1.14 5.77
C THR A 472 -4.88 -1.52 4.84
N ALA A 473 -5.35 -2.76 4.96
CA ALA A 473 -6.50 -3.26 4.22
C ALA A 473 -7.79 -2.48 4.54
N LEU A 474 -7.88 -1.86 5.73
CA LEU A 474 -9.01 -1.03 6.15
C LEU A 474 -9.12 0.29 5.39
N VAL A 475 -8.00 0.88 4.98
CA VAL A 475 -7.99 2.12 4.19
C VAL A 475 -8.26 1.84 2.71
N ALA A 476 -7.94 0.63 2.25
CA ALA A 476 -8.16 0.18 0.88
C ALA A 476 -7.61 1.16 -0.19
N GLY A 477 -6.51 1.83 0.11
CA GLY A 477 -5.85 2.72 -0.84
C GLY A 477 -4.98 1.96 -1.84
N ARG A 478 -4.34 0.89 -1.36
CA ARG A 478 -3.47 -0.01 -2.12
C ARG A 478 -3.36 -1.34 -1.39
N PHE A 479 -3.20 -2.44 -2.10
CA PHE A 479 -3.07 -3.78 -1.53
C PHE A 479 -1.81 -4.52 -2.01
N TYR A 480 -1.16 -4.06 -3.07
CA TYR A 480 0.09 -4.60 -3.62
C TYR A 480 0.96 -3.48 -4.19
N GLY A 481 2.21 -3.80 -4.50
CA GLY A 481 3.19 -2.85 -5.01
C GLY A 481 3.66 -1.86 -3.95
N PHE A 482 4.33 -0.79 -4.37
CA PHE A 482 4.82 0.21 -3.44
C PHE A 482 3.71 1.16 -2.97
N GLY A 483 3.45 1.20 -1.66
CA GLY A 483 2.78 2.34 -1.05
C GLY A 483 3.70 3.55 -1.01
N ASN A 484 3.13 4.77 -0.94
CA ASN A 484 3.89 6.01 -1.03
C ASN A 484 5.04 6.13 -0.01
N GLN A 485 4.84 5.60 1.20
CA GLN A 485 5.85 5.60 2.27
C GLN A 485 6.97 4.59 1.98
N ALA A 486 6.60 3.37 1.57
CA ALA A 486 7.54 2.33 1.20
C ALA A 486 8.34 2.73 -0.05
N PHE A 487 7.69 3.35 -1.05
CA PHE A 487 8.35 3.95 -2.20
C PHE A 487 9.41 4.97 -1.79
N ALA A 488 9.05 5.97 -0.97
CA ALA A 488 9.98 7.02 -0.55
C ALA A 488 11.22 6.44 0.15
N LEU A 489 11.00 5.42 1.00
CA LEU A 489 12.06 4.73 1.71
C LEU A 489 12.92 3.87 0.77
N PHE A 490 12.30 3.09 -0.12
CA PHE A 490 12.98 2.26 -1.12
C PHE A 490 13.84 3.12 -2.06
N ALA A 491 13.26 4.16 -2.62
CA ALA A 491 13.92 4.99 -3.62
C ALA A 491 15.14 5.71 -3.05
N VAL A 492 15.04 6.30 -1.84
CA VAL A 492 16.18 6.93 -1.19
C VAL A 492 17.22 5.91 -0.76
N ALA A 493 16.81 4.73 -0.29
CA ALA A 493 17.71 3.65 0.11
C ALA A 493 18.50 3.12 -1.11
N ALA A 494 17.84 2.89 -2.23
CA ALA A 494 18.49 2.48 -3.49
C ALA A 494 19.48 3.55 -3.99
N LEU A 495 19.10 4.83 -3.92
CA LEU A 495 19.94 5.95 -4.31
C LEU A 495 21.20 6.06 -3.44
N LEU A 496 21.06 5.98 -2.12
CA LEU A 496 22.19 5.98 -1.18
C LEU A 496 23.07 4.74 -1.39
N THR A 497 22.48 3.58 -1.63
CA THR A 497 23.20 2.35 -1.95
C THR A 497 24.04 2.53 -3.23
N ALA A 498 23.46 3.08 -4.29
CA ALA A 498 24.16 3.36 -5.54
C ALA A 498 25.36 4.31 -5.33
N ALA A 499 25.12 5.41 -4.59
CA ALA A 499 26.15 6.40 -4.32
C ALA A 499 27.34 5.81 -3.52
N TRP A 500 27.04 5.03 -2.49
CA TRP A 500 28.08 4.48 -1.60
C TRP A 500 28.76 3.22 -2.13
N LEU A 501 28.12 2.47 -3.00
CA LEU A 501 28.81 1.44 -3.80
C LEU A 501 29.77 2.05 -4.82
N ALA A 502 29.45 3.24 -5.34
CA ALA A 502 30.31 3.98 -6.25
C ALA A 502 31.52 4.65 -5.56
N GLU A 503 31.54 4.71 -4.20
CA GLU A 503 32.62 5.37 -3.44
C GLU A 503 34.00 4.81 -3.75
N ARG A 504 34.19 3.49 -3.65
CA ARG A 504 35.50 2.84 -3.93
C ARG A 504 36.00 3.06 -5.36
N PRO A 505 35.19 2.87 -6.42
CA PRO A 505 35.58 3.26 -7.76
C PRO A 505 35.97 4.72 -7.92
N LEU A 506 35.30 5.64 -7.17
CA LEU A 506 35.62 7.08 -7.17
C LEU A 506 36.99 7.34 -6.54
N GLU A 507 37.25 6.77 -5.35
CA GLU A 507 38.53 6.88 -4.63
C GLU A 507 39.70 6.37 -5.49
N THR A 508 39.49 5.33 -6.28
CA THR A 508 40.51 4.75 -7.19
C THR A 508 40.57 5.42 -8.57
N GLY A 509 39.88 6.55 -8.75
CA GLY A 509 39.86 7.32 -10.00
C GLY A 509 39.09 6.66 -11.16
N ARG A 510 38.41 5.53 -10.94
CA ARG A 510 37.66 4.77 -11.93
C ARG A 510 36.24 5.33 -12.12
N ARG A 511 36.09 6.58 -12.51
CA ARG A 511 34.81 7.27 -12.66
C ARG A 511 33.82 6.55 -13.58
N ARG A 512 34.29 5.89 -14.64
CA ARG A 512 33.41 5.12 -15.54
C ARG A 512 32.76 3.94 -14.81
N ALA A 513 33.52 3.24 -13.98
CA ALA A 513 33.01 2.14 -13.15
C ALA A 513 32.02 2.65 -12.11
N ALA A 514 32.32 3.80 -11.46
CA ALA A 514 31.39 4.43 -10.54
C ALA A 514 30.04 4.78 -11.20
N VAL A 515 30.06 5.37 -12.38
CA VAL A 515 28.84 5.68 -13.16
C VAL A 515 28.11 4.39 -13.58
N ALA A 516 28.83 3.34 -13.96
CA ALA A 516 28.22 2.04 -14.31
C ALA A 516 27.51 1.40 -13.12
N VAL A 517 28.08 1.48 -11.90
CA VAL A 517 27.43 1.02 -10.67
C VAL A 517 26.14 1.78 -10.42
N VAL A 518 26.17 3.13 -10.51
CA VAL A 518 24.97 3.96 -10.35
C VAL A 518 23.92 3.61 -11.37
N ALA A 519 24.30 3.44 -12.64
CA ALA A 519 23.36 3.08 -13.70
C ALA A 519 22.74 1.69 -13.48
N ALA A 520 23.52 0.71 -13.04
CA ALA A 520 23.03 -0.65 -12.77
C ALA A 520 21.99 -0.65 -11.63
N VAL A 521 22.29 0.04 -10.52
CA VAL A 521 21.33 0.16 -9.39
C VAL A 521 20.10 0.96 -9.81
N ALA A 522 20.28 2.04 -10.60
CA ALA A 522 19.15 2.84 -11.10
C ALA A 522 18.20 2.01 -11.96
N VAL A 523 18.73 1.24 -12.92
CA VAL A 523 17.93 0.36 -13.78
C VAL A 523 17.20 -0.69 -12.96
N ALA A 524 17.85 -1.33 -12.01
CA ALA A 524 17.24 -2.33 -11.15
C ALA A 524 16.13 -1.70 -10.28
N ALA A 525 16.38 -0.54 -9.64
CA ALA A 525 15.41 0.13 -8.79
C ALA A 525 14.20 0.63 -9.57
N VAL A 526 14.41 1.25 -10.73
CA VAL A 526 13.32 1.72 -11.60
C VAL A 526 12.50 0.55 -12.16
N ALA A 527 13.16 -0.57 -12.52
CA ALA A 527 12.46 -1.77 -12.97
C ALA A 527 11.59 -2.38 -11.86
N VAL A 528 12.11 -2.50 -10.65
CA VAL A 528 11.34 -3.03 -9.50
C VAL A 528 10.15 -2.14 -9.17
N ASP A 529 10.32 -0.82 -9.22
CA ASP A 529 9.28 0.15 -8.89
C ASP A 529 8.19 0.24 -9.98
N GLY A 530 8.62 0.34 -11.23
CA GLY A 530 7.70 0.58 -12.37
C GLY A 530 7.06 -0.66 -12.97
N TRP A 531 7.53 -1.88 -12.64
CA TRP A 531 6.98 -3.10 -13.23
C TRP A 531 5.54 -3.34 -12.74
N PRO A 532 4.53 -3.54 -13.65
CA PRO A 532 3.12 -3.68 -13.28
C PRO A 532 2.81 -4.87 -12.36
N GLY A 533 3.63 -5.91 -12.41
CA GLY A 533 3.51 -7.10 -11.56
C GLY A 533 4.15 -6.95 -10.18
N TRP A 534 4.99 -5.91 -9.97
CA TRP A 534 5.77 -5.70 -8.75
C TRP A 534 5.42 -4.39 -8.07
N GLY A 535 6.26 -3.34 -8.24
CA GLY A 535 6.09 -2.05 -7.56
C GLY A 535 4.87 -1.27 -8.01
N SER A 536 4.56 -1.31 -9.32
CA SER A 536 3.36 -0.69 -9.90
C SER A 536 3.18 0.79 -9.54
N ASP A 537 4.32 1.53 -9.38
CA ASP A 537 4.32 2.94 -8.99
C ASP A 537 4.92 3.85 -10.07
N PHE A 538 4.06 4.52 -10.82
CA PHE A 538 4.46 5.48 -11.85
C PHE A 538 5.06 6.76 -11.34
N GLY A 539 4.46 7.29 -10.28
CA GLY A 539 4.94 8.49 -9.63
C GLY A 539 6.37 8.30 -9.17
N GLY A 540 6.66 7.08 -8.71
CA GLY A 540 7.98 6.65 -8.32
C GLY A 540 9.01 6.70 -9.43
N VAL A 541 8.70 6.11 -10.58
CA VAL A 541 9.59 6.14 -11.75
C VAL A 541 9.89 7.57 -12.18
N ILE A 542 8.86 8.44 -12.26
CA ILE A 542 9.03 9.85 -12.65
C ILE A 542 9.93 10.60 -11.66
N ALA A 543 9.90 10.26 -10.37
CA ALA A 543 10.75 10.88 -9.35
C ALA A 543 12.18 10.30 -9.34
N MET A 544 12.33 8.98 -9.51
CA MET A 544 13.64 8.31 -9.44
C MET A 544 14.53 8.62 -10.62
N VAL A 545 13.98 8.69 -11.85
CA VAL A 545 14.77 8.93 -13.04
C VAL A 545 15.60 10.21 -12.98
N PRO A 546 15.04 11.40 -12.69
CA PRO A 546 15.85 12.61 -12.53
C PRO A 546 16.82 12.55 -11.34
N ALA A 547 16.44 11.89 -10.24
CA ALA A 547 17.30 11.76 -9.07
C ALA A 547 18.55 10.93 -9.35
N PHE A 548 18.41 9.77 -9.98
CA PHE A 548 19.55 8.96 -10.40
C PHE A 548 20.36 9.62 -11.53
N ALA A 549 19.71 10.38 -12.41
CA ALA A 549 20.42 11.16 -13.44
C ALA A 549 21.32 12.25 -12.80
N VAL A 550 20.81 12.97 -11.79
CA VAL A 550 21.60 13.93 -11.01
C VAL A 550 22.77 13.24 -10.34
N LEU A 551 22.56 12.10 -9.69
CA LEU A 551 23.63 11.32 -9.07
C LEU A 551 24.70 10.90 -10.08
N GLY A 552 24.30 10.31 -11.20
CA GLY A 552 25.22 9.88 -12.27
C GLY A 552 26.02 11.02 -12.89
N LEU A 553 25.38 12.18 -13.13
CA LEU A 553 26.05 13.38 -13.64
C LEU A 553 27.09 13.92 -12.66
N LEU A 554 26.75 14.03 -11.38
CA LEU A 554 27.65 14.52 -10.33
C LEU A 554 28.85 13.58 -10.14
N ILE A 555 28.61 12.26 -10.10
CA ILE A 555 29.68 11.24 -10.02
C ILE A 555 30.56 11.25 -11.26
N ALA A 556 30.00 11.50 -12.44
CA ALA A 556 30.76 11.70 -13.66
C ALA A 556 31.57 13.00 -13.68
N GLY A 557 31.43 13.86 -12.67
CA GLY A 557 32.09 15.18 -12.61
C GLY A 557 31.51 16.19 -13.60
N ARG A 558 30.25 16.00 -14.03
CA ARG A 558 29.57 16.88 -14.97
C ARG A 558 28.66 17.85 -14.26
N ARG A 559 28.56 19.08 -14.77
CA ARG A 559 27.62 20.07 -14.25
C ARG A 559 26.18 19.63 -14.50
N VAL A 560 25.34 19.71 -13.49
CA VAL A 560 23.89 19.53 -13.61
C VAL A 560 23.32 20.77 -14.28
N SER A 561 22.59 20.60 -15.38
CA SER A 561 21.89 21.70 -16.06
C SER A 561 20.42 21.33 -16.28
N ALA A 562 19.55 22.35 -16.29
CA ALA A 562 18.12 22.15 -16.52
C ALA A 562 17.82 21.39 -17.82
N ALA A 563 18.56 21.68 -18.89
CA ALA A 563 18.40 20.97 -20.16
C ALA A 563 18.73 19.46 -20.05
N ARG A 564 19.79 19.08 -19.30
CA ARG A 564 20.11 17.67 -19.09
C ARG A 564 19.07 16.95 -18.24
N ILE A 565 18.59 17.60 -17.16
CA ILE A 565 17.51 17.05 -16.36
C ILE A 565 16.26 16.89 -17.23
N ALA A 566 15.88 17.88 -18.02
CA ALA A 566 14.75 17.80 -18.92
C ALA A 566 14.83 16.61 -19.90
N VAL A 567 16.02 16.34 -20.45
CA VAL A 567 16.23 15.16 -21.32
C VAL A 567 15.98 13.85 -20.57
N PHE A 568 16.48 13.71 -19.32
CA PHE A 568 16.23 12.52 -18.51
C PHE A 568 14.77 12.41 -18.10
N CYS A 569 14.13 13.53 -17.73
CA CYS A 569 12.69 13.54 -17.43
C CYS A 569 11.86 13.13 -18.65
N ALA A 570 12.20 13.64 -19.84
CA ALA A 570 11.54 13.27 -21.08
C ALA A 570 11.73 11.77 -21.39
N ALA A 571 12.94 11.23 -21.21
CA ALA A 571 13.21 9.81 -21.38
C ALA A 571 12.41 8.96 -20.36
N GLY A 572 12.32 9.40 -19.11
CA GLY A 572 11.49 8.76 -18.07
C GLY A 572 10.01 8.79 -18.43
N ALA A 573 9.50 9.93 -18.91
CA ALA A 573 8.12 10.07 -19.34
C ALA A 573 7.80 9.14 -20.53
N VAL A 574 8.67 9.07 -21.52
CA VAL A 574 8.52 8.15 -22.66
C VAL A 574 8.51 6.69 -22.20
N LEU A 575 9.38 6.33 -21.24
CA LEU A 575 9.40 4.97 -20.68
C LEU A 575 8.07 4.65 -19.97
N VAL A 576 7.60 5.56 -19.11
CA VAL A 576 6.34 5.41 -18.37
C VAL A 576 5.14 5.29 -19.31
N LEU A 577 5.04 6.19 -20.29
CA LEU A 577 3.96 6.17 -21.27
C LEU A 577 4.02 4.90 -22.15
N GLY A 578 5.22 4.43 -22.47
CA GLY A 578 5.40 3.18 -23.21
C GLY A 578 4.94 1.95 -22.42
N ILE A 579 5.21 1.92 -21.12
CA ILE A 579 4.72 0.84 -20.23
C ILE A 579 3.19 0.94 -20.10
N ALA A 580 2.63 2.14 -19.93
CA ALA A 580 1.19 2.37 -19.83
C ALA A 580 0.47 1.92 -21.11
N PHE A 581 1.00 2.28 -22.27
CA PHE A 581 0.49 1.82 -23.55
C PHE A 581 0.54 0.29 -23.68
N ALA A 582 1.66 -0.33 -23.32
CA ALA A 582 1.78 -1.79 -23.38
C ALA A 582 0.79 -2.50 -22.43
N ASP A 583 0.53 -1.91 -21.26
CA ASP A 583 -0.45 -2.44 -20.30
C ASP A 583 -1.90 -2.24 -20.78
N SER A 584 -2.20 -1.15 -21.51
CA SER A 584 -3.55 -0.93 -22.09
C SER A 584 -3.94 -1.96 -23.15
N LEU A 585 -2.96 -2.63 -23.76
CA LEU A 585 -3.20 -3.69 -24.75
C LEU A 585 -3.56 -5.04 -24.11
N ARG A 586 -3.55 -5.16 -22.79
CA ARG A 586 -3.91 -6.39 -22.08
C ARG A 586 -5.44 -6.54 -21.99
N ALA A 587 -5.90 -7.78 -21.92
CA ALA A 587 -7.34 -8.08 -21.78
C ALA A 587 -7.95 -7.51 -20.49
N ASP A 588 -7.14 -7.38 -19.41
CA ASP A 588 -7.53 -6.74 -18.15
C ASP A 588 -6.43 -5.76 -17.73
N PRO A 589 -6.48 -4.51 -18.22
CA PRO A 589 -5.45 -3.51 -17.98
C PRO A 589 -5.43 -3.08 -16.52
N SER A 590 -4.23 -2.88 -15.99
CA SER A 590 -4.02 -2.32 -14.66
C SER A 590 -4.42 -0.84 -14.61
N HIS A 591 -4.20 -0.18 -13.47
CA HIS A 591 -4.38 1.29 -13.37
C HIS A 591 -3.55 2.07 -14.40
N LEU A 592 -2.55 1.44 -14.95
CA LEU A 592 -1.67 2.01 -15.93
C LEU A 592 -2.29 2.08 -17.32
N GLY A 593 -2.79 0.96 -17.79
CA GLY A 593 -3.49 0.90 -19.06
C GLY A 593 -4.68 1.84 -19.04
N ARG A 594 -5.45 1.84 -17.94
CA ARG A 594 -6.57 2.78 -17.76
C ARG A 594 -6.13 4.25 -17.77
N PHE A 595 -4.98 4.60 -17.17
CA PHE A 595 -4.44 5.96 -17.26
C PHE A 595 -4.08 6.35 -18.70
N TRP A 596 -3.59 5.40 -19.52
CA TRP A 596 -3.35 5.64 -20.93
C TRP A 596 -4.66 5.95 -21.67
N ASP A 597 -5.73 5.19 -21.40
CA ASP A 597 -7.04 5.39 -22.01
C ASP A 597 -7.66 6.72 -21.57
N ASP A 598 -7.56 7.10 -20.28
CA ASP A 598 -7.93 8.43 -19.76
C ASP A 598 -7.14 9.55 -20.43
N LEU A 599 -5.85 9.36 -20.71
CA LEU A 599 -5.00 10.33 -21.37
C LEU A 599 -5.43 10.57 -22.80
N VAL A 600 -5.68 9.50 -23.56
CA VAL A 600 -6.12 9.55 -24.95
C VAL A 600 -7.57 10.05 -25.03
N GLY A 601 -8.42 9.68 -24.06
CA GLY A 601 -9.81 10.13 -23.93
C GLY A 601 -9.98 11.57 -23.43
N GLY A 602 -8.86 12.29 -23.11
CA GLY A 602 -8.91 13.70 -22.67
C GLY A 602 -9.29 13.89 -21.19
N GLN A 603 -9.43 12.84 -20.39
CA GLN A 603 -9.82 12.88 -18.97
C GLN A 603 -8.62 13.03 -18.02
N ALA A 604 -7.40 13.08 -18.54
CA ALA A 604 -6.16 13.17 -17.75
C ALA A 604 -6.13 14.41 -16.83
N TRP A 605 -6.80 15.50 -17.19
CA TRP A 605 -6.86 16.71 -16.36
C TRP A 605 -7.55 16.47 -15.02
N ASP A 606 -8.63 15.71 -14.99
CA ASP A 606 -9.35 15.36 -13.74
C ASP A 606 -8.45 14.53 -12.79
N VAL A 607 -7.65 13.63 -13.34
CA VAL A 607 -6.67 12.86 -12.58
C VAL A 607 -5.58 13.75 -11.99
N ILE A 608 -5.05 14.67 -12.78
CA ILE A 608 -4.02 15.64 -12.36
C ILE A 608 -4.57 16.56 -11.26
N ALA A 609 -5.76 17.15 -11.47
CA ALA A 609 -6.39 18.05 -10.50
C ALA A 609 -6.68 17.35 -9.16
N ARG A 610 -7.17 16.10 -9.21
CA ARG A 610 -7.41 15.28 -8.01
C ARG A 610 -6.11 15.02 -7.24
N LYS A 611 -5.02 14.63 -7.92
CA LYS A 611 -3.71 14.40 -7.30
C LYS A 611 -3.13 15.69 -6.72
N ALA A 612 -3.19 16.80 -7.44
CA ALA A 612 -2.75 18.10 -6.94
C ALA A 612 -3.54 18.53 -5.68
N GLY A 613 -4.85 18.32 -5.68
CA GLY A 613 -5.69 18.59 -4.50
C GLY A 613 -5.32 17.68 -3.30
N ALA A 614 -5.00 16.41 -3.53
CA ALA A 614 -4.55 15.51 -2.49
C ALA A 614 -3.18 15.92 -1.93
N MET A 615 -2.25 16.31 -2.80
CA MET A 615 -0.93 16.83 -2.43
C MET A 615 -1.07 18.08 -1.53
N LEU A 616 -1.92 19.04 -1.88
CA LEU A 616 -2.14 20.22 -1.05
C LEU A 616 -2.76 19.89 0.30
N ARG A 617 -3.72 18.96 0.34
CA ARG A 617 -4.31 18.48 1.62
C ARG A 617 -3.28 17.79 2.51
N SER A 618 -2.23 17.17 1.94
CA SER A 618 -1.17 16.51 2.72
C SER A 618 -0.41 17.46 3.64
N LEU A 619 -0.39 18.77 3.33
CA LEU A 619 0.21 19.81 4.19
C LEU A 619 -0.49 19.90 5.56
N GLY A 620 -1.75 19.47 5.66
CA GLY A 620 -2.48 19.38 6.93
C GLY A 620 -2.00 18.25 7.85
N TYR A 621 -1.23 17.30 7.37
CA TYR A 621 -0.65 16.23 8.19
C TYR A 621 0.58 16.73 8.94
N TRP A 622 0.35 17.49 10.03
CA TRP A 622 1.35 18.26 10.75
C TRP A 622 2.63 17.49 11.13
N PRO A 623 2.65 16.21 11.55
CA PRO A 623 3.90 15.52 11.88
C PRO A 623 4.84 15.39 10.68
N PHE A 624 4.28 15.06 9.51
CA PHE A 624 5.04 14.93 8.27
C PHE A 624 5.49 16.29 7.74
N THR A 625 4.64 17.31 7.84
CA THR A 625 4.96 18.67 7.40
C THR A 625 6.10 19.26 8.24
N VAL A 626 6.06 19.12 9.56
CA VAL A 626 7.13 19.56 10.45
C VAL A 626 8.44 18.81 10.16
N ALA A 627 8.37 17.48 9.98
CA ALA A 627 9.53 16.66 9.65
C ALA A 627 10.13 17.05 8.29
N ALA A 628 9.29 17.26 7.26
CA ALA A 628 9.75 17.66 5.93
C ALA A 628 10.39 19.05 5.94
N VAL A 629 9.78 20.02 6.60
CA VAL A 629 10.33 21.39 6.72
C VAL A 629 11.66 21.37 7.49
N ALA A 630 11.72 20.66 8.61
CA ALA A 630 12.95 20.54 9.38
C ALA A 630 14.06 19.87 8.56
N ALA A 631 13.74 18.84 7.80
CA ALA A 631 14.67 18.15 6.92
C ALA A 631 15.17 19.04 5.77
N LEU A 632 14.27 19.78 5.13
CA LEU A 632 14.62 20.74 4.07
C LEU A 632 15.49 21.88 4.59
N CYS A 633 15.17 22.44 5.76
CA CYS A 633 16.01 23.43 6.44
C CYS A 633 17.39 22.85 6.75
N PHE A 634 17.46 21.65 7.33
CA PHE A 634 18.73 20.99 7.60
C PHE A 634 19.55 20.81 6.33
N LEU A 635 18.96 20.30 5.26
CA LEU A 635 19.64 20.12 3.98
C LEU A 635 20.08 21.44 3.34
N TYR A 636 19.27 22.48 3.43
CA TYR A 636 19.64 23.79 2.94
C TYR A 636 20.93 24.28 3.65
N PHE A 637 20.97 24.21 4.97
CA PHE A 637 22.17 24.60 5.72
C PHE A 637 23.36 23.71 5.41
N VAL A 638 23.15 22.42 5.25
CA VAL A 638 24.18 21.43 4.93
C VAL A 638 24.76 21.61 3.54
N LEU A 639 23.95 21.96 2.54
CA LEU A 639 24.34 22.03 1.13
C LEU A 639 24.75 23.44 0.69
N ALA A 640 24.06 24.51 1.18
CA ALA A 640 24.22 25.87 0.70
C ALA A 640 25.28 26.68 1.48
N GLN A 641 25.45 26.43 2.77
CA GLN A 641 26.33 27.25 3.62
C GLN A 641 27.25 26.46 4.56
N PRO A 642 28.08 25.54 4.07
CA PRO A 642 28.96 24.72 4.92
C PRO A 642 29.99 25.55 5.64
N LEU A 643 30.45 26.68 5.09
CA LEU A 643 31.52 27.55 5.64
C LEU A 643 31.06 28.53 6.73
N GLN A 644 29.82 29.08 6.59
CA GLN A 644 29.35 30.14 7.51
C GLN A 644 28.91 29.61 8.88
N TRP A 645 28.47 28.34 8.95
CA TRP A 645 27.95 27.71 10.17
C TRP A 645 29.01 26.93 10.97
N ARG A 646 30.33 27.07 10.64
CA ARG A 646 31.40 26.24 11.19
C ARG A 646 31.12 24.75 11.09
N ALA A 647 30.49 24.32 10.00
CA ALA A 647 30.22 22.93 9.69
C ALA A 647 31.51 22.22 9.20
N ALA A 648 32.62 22.46 9.86
CA ALA A 648 33.90 21.78 9.62
C ALA A 648 33.77 20.24 9.62
N LEU A 649 32.75 19.75 10.27
CA LEU A 649 32.37 18.34 10.30
C LEU A 649 31.95 17.81 8.93
N LEU A 650 31.06 18.54 8.30
CA LEU A 650 30.46 18.11 7.03
C LEU A 650 31.44 18.32 5.88
N GLU A 651 32.22 19.41 5.96
CA GLU A 651 33.29 19.66 4.99
C GLU A 651 34.33 18.54 5.04
N ARG A 652 34.73 18.08 6.21
CA ARG A 652 35.62 16.93 6.40
C ARG A 652 34.99 15.65 5.89
N ALA A 653 33.69 15.41 6.14
CA ALA A 653 32.97 14.27 5.61
C ALA A 653 32.92 14.30 4.06
N TYR A 654 32.72 15.47 3.46
CA TYR A 654 32.71 15.62 1.99
C TYR A 654 34.10 15.44 1.38
N HIS A 655 35.18 15.89 2.06
CA HIS A 655 36.56 15.64 1.60
C HIS A 655 36.93 14.17 1.67
N ARG A 656 36.46 13.45 2.71
CA ARG A 656 36.72 12.00 2.87
C ARG A 656 35.78 11.11 2.07
N GLY A 657 34.56 11.59 1.75
CA GLY A 657 33.53 10.85 1.02
C GLY A 657 33.02 11.63 -0.17
N PRO A 658 33.67 11.52 -1.35
CA PRO A 658 33.29 12.26 -2.54
C PRO A 658 31.88 11.97 -3.05
N SER A 659 31.26 10.85 -2.65
CA SER A 659 29.89 10.50 -3.04
C SER A 659 28.82 11.13 -2.13
N LEU A 660 29.16 11.60 -0.91
CA LEU A 660 28.17 12.08 0.06
C LEU A 660 27.36 13.29 -0.44
N ARG A 661 28.03 14.32 -0.97
CA ARG A 661 27.36 15.50 -1.50
C ARG A 661 26.49 15.20 -2.71
N PRO A 662 26.98 14.44 -3.72
CA PRO A 662 26.13 13.92 -4.80
C PRO A 662 24.90 13.15 -4.30
N ALA A 663 25.06 12.27 -3.33
CA ALA A 663 23.97 11.49 -2.75
C ALA A 663 22.87 12.37 -2.14
N LEU A 664 23.25 13.39 -1.33
CA LEU A 664 22.29 14.29 -0.71
C LEU A 664 21.57 15.20 -1.70
N LEU A 665 22.28 15.73 -2.70
CA LEU A 665 21.65 16.52 -3.77
C LEU A 665 20.65 15.68 -4.57
N SER A 666 20.99 14.44 -4.83
CA SER A 666 20.10 13.52 -5.54
C SER A 666 18.92 13.07 -4.68
N ALA A 667 19.12 12.85 -3.37
CA ALA A 667 18.04 12.59 -2.41
C ALA A 667 17.08 13.78 -2.30
N LEU A 668 17.59 15.01 -2.34
CA LEU A 668 16.77 16.22 -2.38
C LEU A 668 15.96 16.30 -3.68
N THR A 669 16.59 15.98 -4.82
CA THR A 669 15.89 15.91 -6.12
C THR A 669 14.77 14.87 -6.08
N LEU A 670 15.04 13.69 -5.55
CA LEU A 670 14.05 12.62 -5.36
C LEU A 670 12.87 13.08 -4.49
N ALA A 671 13.17 13.71 -3.35
CA ALA A 671 12.17 14.18 -2.41
C ALA A 671 11.26 15.25 -3.02
N ILE A 672 11.84 16.22 -3.75
CA ILE A 672 11.07 17.29 -4.41
C ILE A 672 10.25 16.71 -5.57
N ALA A 673 10.85 15.91 -6.43
CA ALA A 673 10.15 15.30 -7.56
C ALA A 673 9.01 14.39 -7.07
N GLY A 674 9.28 13.54 -6.07
CA GLY A 674 8.28 12.66 -5.47
C GLY A 674 7.14 13.44 -4.81
N MET A 675 7.44 14.54 -4.10
CA MET A 675 6.42 15.41 -3.51
C MET A 675 5.49 16.01 -4.56
N LEU A 676 6.02 16.39 -5.72
CA LEU A 676 5.25 17.06 -6.78
C LEU A 676 4.41 16.08 -7.61
N VAL A 677 4.86 14.82 -7.74
CA VAL A 677 4.20 13.84 -8.61
C VAL A 677 3.23 12.95 -7.83
N ASN A 678 3.50 12.75 -6.52
CA ASN A 678 2.74 11.83 -5.69
C ASN A 678 1.62 12.53 -4.91
N ASP A 679 0.48 11.88 -4.76
CA ASP A 679 -0.68 12.38 -4.01
C ASP A 679 -0.45 12.53 -2.50
N SER A 680 0.58 11.88 -1.97
CA SER A 680 0.99 12.00 -0.56
C SER A 680 1.81 13.25 -0.25
N GLY A 681 2.24 14.02 -1.25
CA GLY A 681 2.90 15.32 -1.07
C GLY A 681 4.06 15.30 -0.07
N VAL A 682 3.92 16.02 1.05
CA VAL A 682 4.97 16.18 2.09
C VAL A 682 5.38 14.89 2.81
N VAL A 683 4.60 13.82 2.71
CA VAL A 683 4.95 12.52 3.30
C VAL A 683 6.22 11.97 2.65
N ILE A 684 6.38 12.15 1.33
CA ILE A 684 7.54 11.66 0.59
C ILE A 684 8.87 12.22 1.12
N PRO A 685 9.09 13.55 1.20
CA PRO A 685 10.32 14.08 1.77
C PRO A 685 10.51 13.72 3.25
N ALA A 686 9.45 13.70 4.06
CA ALA A 686 9.56 13.32 5.46
C ALA A 686 10.11 11.91 5.63
N ILE A 687 9.58 10.94 4.89
CA ILE A 687 10.01 9.54 4.91
C ILE A 687 11.42 9.38 4.30
N ALA A 688 11.70 9.96 3.13
CA ALA A 688 13.00 9.86 2.49
C ALA A 688 14.12 10.38 3.42
N PHE A 689 13.89 11.50 4.08
CA PHE A 689 14.86 12.09 4.98
C PHE A 689 14.94 11.41 6.35
N SER A 690 13.91 10.64 6.76
CA SER A 690 13.99 9.81 7.96
C SER A 690 15.09 8.75 7.88
N LEU A 691 15.54 8.40 6.68
CA LEU A 691 16.69 7.53 6.43
C LEU A 691 17.95 8.33 6.09
N ALA A 692 17.87 9.28 5.15
CA ALA A 692 19.04 9.96 4.60
C ALA A 692 19.77 10.83 5.64
N ILE A 693 19.03 11.55 6.49
CA ILE A 693 19.66 12.45 7.48
C ILE A 693 20.40 11.70 8.59
N PRO A 694 19.81 10.69 9.26
CA PRO A 694 20.53 9.92 10.27
C PRO A 694 21.78 9.23 9.70
N LEU A 695 21.71 8.67 8.48
CA LEU A 695 22.85 8.04 7.85
C LEU A 695 23.96 9.05 7.50
N THR A 696 23.60 10.26 7.07
CA THR A 696 24.54 11.34 6.82
C THR A 696 25.19 11.81 8.13
N LEU A 697 24.42 11.92 9.20
CA LEU A 697 24.94 12.25 10.53
C LEU A 697 25.93 11.17 11.01
N ALA A 698 25.59 9.90 10.85
CA ALA A 698 26.46 8.79 11.20
C ALA A 698 27.79 8.81 10.41
N ALA A 699 27.74 9.12 9.11
CA ALA A 699 28.93 9.31 8.29
C ALA A 699 29.78 10.51 8.71
N SER A 700 29.13 11.64 9.04
CA SER A 700 29.81 12.85 9.51
C SER A 700 30.52 12.64 10.85
N VAL A 701 29.86 11.93 11.77
CA VAL A 701 30.49 11.55 13.05
C VAL A 701 31.66 10.59 12.82
N ARG A 702 31.52 9.65 11.88
CA ARG A 702 32.59 8.72 11.51
C ARG A 702 33.81 9.43 10.93
N ALA A 703 33.62 10.49 10.14
CA ALA A 703 34.73 11.32 9.65
C ALA A 703 35.57 11.91 10.80
N LEU A 704 34.88 12.40 11.85
CA LEU A 704 35.60 12.91 13.05
C LEU A 704 36.37 11.81 13.79
N GLU A 705 35.75 10.63 13.98
CA GLU A 705 36.43 9.50 14.62
C GLU A 705 37.71 9.11 13.86
N LEU A 706 37.68 9.15 12.51
CA LEU A 706 38.86 8.88 11.69
C LEU A 706 39.92 9.95 11.79
N ASP A 707 39.54 11.25 11.79
CA ASP A 707 40.49 12.37 11.97
C ASP A 707 41.21 12.29 13.33
N GLU A 708 40.45 11.95 14.38
CA GLU A 708 41.04 11.79 15.73
C GLU A 708 42.02 10.62 15.83
N ALA A 709 41.71 9.51 15.15
CA ALA A 709 42.61 8.36 15.11
C ALA A 709 43.93 8.67 14.39
N GLU A 710 43.89 9.45 13.29
CA GLU A 710 45.08 9.89 12.56
C GLU A 710 45.94 10.87 13.39
N GLN A 711 45.30 11.83 14.09
CA GLN A 711 46.01 12.83 14.94
C GLN A 711 46.67 12.19 16.18
N THR A 712 46.18 11.03 16.62
CA THR A 712 46.73 10.34 17.81
C THR A 712 47.84 9.36 17.50
N GLY A 713 48.27 9.21 16.22
CA GLY A 713 49.39 8.34 15.85
C GLY A 713 49.11 6.83 16.08
N ALA A 714 47.86 6.42 16.21
CA ALA A 714 47.52 5.04 16.35
C ALA A 714 47.84 4.33 15.00
N PRO A 715 48.65 3.27 14.97
CA PRO A 715 49.02 2.61 13.73
C PRO A 715 47.80 2.05 13.01
N SER A 716 47.65 2.43 11.75
CA SER A 716 46.69 1.75 10.86
C SER A 716 47.06 0.27 10.83
N PRO A 717 46.10 -0.66 10.96
CA PRO A 717 46.42 -2.09 10.81
C PRO A 717 47.02 -2.30 9.42
N PRO A 718 48.14 -3.04 9.31
CA PRO A 718 48.84 -3.24 8.05
C PRO A 718 47.88 -3.87 7.02
N PRO A 719 48.04 -3.51 5.72
CA PRO A 719 47.32 -4.20 4.67
C PRO A 719 47.72 -5.69 4.76
N ARG A 720 46.75 -6.58 4.75
CA ARG A 720 47.03 -8.01 4.67
C ARG A 720 47.90 -8.25 3.42
N SER A 721 49.13 -8.61 3.64
CA SER A 721 50.04 -9.11 2.58
C SER A 721 49.32 -10.25 1.87
N ALA A 722 49.09 -10.10 0.58
CA ALA A 722 48.73 -11.21 -0.26
C ALA A 722 49.85 -12.26 -0.09
N ASP A 723 49.45 -13.43 0.35
CA ASP A 723 50.32 -14.61 0.49
C ASP A 723 51.08 -14.85 -0.83
N ARG A 724 52.38 -14.54 -0.81
CA ARG A 724 53.32 -15.05 -1.75
C ARG A 724 53.71 -16.46 -1.31
N SER A 725 52.88 -17.43 -1.64
CA SER A 725 53.25 -18.83 -1.60
C SER A 725 53.06 -19.45 -2.96
N ALA A 726 54.00 -19.16 -3.83
CA ALA A 726 54.25 -19.95 -5.02
C ALA A 726 55.69 -19.69 -5.50
N ALA A 727 56.63 -20.34 -4.88
CA ALA A 727 57.93 -20.71 -5.51
C ALA A 727 58.70 -21.57 -4.50
N THR A 728 58.73 -22.83 -4.74
CA THR A 728 59.84 -23.80 -4.59
C THR A 728 59.26 -25.17 -4.23
N GLY A 729 59.43 -26.10 -5.16
CA GLY A 729 59.27 -27.51 -4.99
C GLY A 729 58.72 -28.19 -6.22
#